data_91ad41ee77c5b58bcf46fa098fc0b549
#
_entry.id   91ad41ee77c5b58bcf46fa098fc0b549
#
_cell.length_a   1.000
_cell.length_b   1.000
_cell.length_c   1.000
_cell.angle_alpha   90.00
_cell.angle_beta   90.00
_cell.angle_gamma   90.00
#
_symmetry.space_group_name_H-M   'P 1'
#
loop_
_entity.id
_entity.type
_entity.pdbx_description
1 polymer ?
#
loop_
_entity_poly.entity_id
_entity_poly.type
_entity_poly.pdbx_seq_one_letter_code
_entity_poly.pdbx_strand_id
1 'polypeptide(L)'
;MLHRTDSFWSRSVMKTRHLPVRHLATPLLLSLLAACGGGGANPSANLVSAPVNGTQAGGAGGNGSKPGVAPGTNGTGSAGSGQAGGHQPGSSNPAGNGSQPGAGTSGNHGGSSDSPRERVSWAGCKLNYFRGGPAVADRTGSDPNQTRQWYLTNTGSLPGFSTDGMVAGEDLRVQGAWDQGMRGEGIRIAVIDDALEVTHEDLRANVVAGSHNYRRLSPNAKTIAGHADYPMPCTEDNDHGTQVGGVIAARDGNGIGVSGVAPRAGLVGFNALANSLTEDALDALVRDIDRNHVYNNSWGAADIGHFFAPDNKAAFDSTLNDGLSKGRDGLGVIYTFAAGNGAFDGDYSSMDGTVSARGIVTVCATNAAGTRAPYSERGPNLTVCAPSADLSRTLGIEGAPTLPDVSTTALQNQYTDSFNGTSAATPMVSGVVALMLQANPKLTWRDVPLILARSARQVDAKSSGWRSHNSPIVEGQPGAYDTLRYHHDYGFGVVNADAAVKLSRNWQSVGGSSTQKQCGPFTTRVNAPIPEADAVATNPVRKSQAEAFRKALIEAGNRIDYNQAAANGLTSTVSVPESCQITHIEHIEVTLTASNADGSDEHPSAGDLHITLQSPLGSVSTLSVPHPCQLPTDNGSMQIGPCQGLQNYPFGVRRHLEEPVAQGSNRNWTLSATDRVAGETGRLKDWSITFYGR
;
A
#
# COMPACT_ATOMS: atom_id res chain seq x y z
N MET A 1 -54.00 -27.71 -27.75
CA MET A 1 -54.39 -28.89 -26.98
C MET A 1 -53.43 -28.97 -25.82
N LEU A 2 -53.72 -28.43 -24.61
CA LEU A 2 -54.51 -28.98 -23.52
C LEU A 2 -53.98 -30.34 -23.06
N HIS A 3 -53.30 -30.40 -21.89
CA HIS A 3 -53.85 -30.63 -20.57
C HIS A 3 -52.75 -30.59 -19.48
N ARG A 4 -52.98 -29.87 -18.50
CA ARG A 4 -52.92 -29.85 -17.02
C ARG A 4 -53.18 -31.22 -16.37
N THR A 5 -52.54 -31.42 -15.19
CA THR A 5 -53.06 -31.86 -13.88
C THR A 5 -51.89 -31.84 -12.87
N ASP A 6 -51.84 -31.08 -11.91
CA ASP A 6 -52.33 -30.85 -10.52
C ASP A 6 -52.12 -32.01 -9.53
N SER A 7 -51.34 -31.63 -8.46
CA SER A 7 -51.52 -31.87 -7.02
C SER A 7 -51.52 -33.27 -6.39
N PHE A 8 -50.77 -33.43 -5.29
CA PHE A 8 -51.32 -33.66 -3.95
C PHE A 8 -50.27 -33.72 -2.82
N TRP A 9 -50.52 -32.98 -1.80
CA TRP A 9 -50.08 -32.83 -0.46
C TRP A 9 -49.69 -34.07 0.36
N SER A 10 -48.69 -33.97 1.28
CA SER A 10 -48.97 -34.31 2.70
C SER A 10 -47.94 -33.64 3.64
N ARG A 11 -48.47 -33.04 4.72
CA ARG A 11 -47.78 -32.37 5.83
C ARG A 11 -47.24 -33.42 6.79
N SER A 12 -46.07 -33.14 7.35
CA SER A 12 -45.71 -33.57 8.70
C SER A 12 -45.01 -32.45 9.47
N VAL A 13 -45.63 -32.08 10.55
CA VAL A 13 -45.22 -31.04 11.53
C VAL A 13 -44.21 -31.68 12.47
N MET A 14 -42.99 -31.15 12.56
CA MET A 14 -42.17 -31.29 13.75
C MET A 14 -41.69 -29.92 14.21
N LYS A 15 -42.15 -29.60 15.45
CA LYS A 15 -41.74 -28.42 16.20
C LYS A 15 -40.28 -28.54 16.61
N THR A 16 -39.41 -27.63 16.14
CA THR A 16 -38.13 -27.35 16.77
C THR A 16 -38.09 -25.89 17.19
N ARG A 17 -37.68 -25.70 18.41
CA ARG A 17 -37.63 -24.45 19.17
C ARG A 17 -36.69 -23.46 18.50
N HIS A 18 -37.18 -22.27 18.21
CA HIS A 18 -36.35 -21.12 17.86
C HIS A 18 -35.49 -20.71 19.08
N LEU A 19 -34.18 -20.83 18.95
CA LEU A 19 -33.22 -20.00 19.67
C LEU A 19 -32.86 -18.82 18.75
N PRO A 20 -32.78 -17.60 19.25
CA PRO A 20 -32.51 -16.44 18.41
C PRO A 20 -31.04 -16.46 17.98
N VAL A 21 -30.79 -16.62 16.69
CA VAL A 21 -29.52 -16.29 16.07
C VAL A 21 -29.35 -14.78 16.19
N ARG A 22 -28.56 -14.35 17.14
CA ARG A 22 -28.07 -12.97 17.19
C ARG A 22 -27.14 -12.77 16.02
N HIS A 23 -27.48 -11.82 15.17
CA HIS A 23 -26.62 -11.29 14.13
C HIS A 23 -25.28 -10.84 14.75
N LEU A 24 -24.23 -11.61 14.54
CA LEU A 24 -22.83 -11.22 14.72
C LEU A 24 -22.29 -10.73 13.35
N ALA A 25 -22.85 -9.66 12.86
CA ALA A 25 -22.45 -9.08 11.58
C ALA A 25 -22.17 -7.59 11.72
N THR A 26 -21.33 -7.16 12.69
CA THR A 26 -20.93 -5.74 12.70
C THR A 26 -19.72 -5.37 13.57
N PRO A 27 -18.62 -6.12 13.65
CA PRO A 27 -17.34 -5.51 14.02
C PRO A 27 -16.24 -5.63 12.98
N LEU A 28 -16.37 -6.46 11.92
CA LEU A 28 -15.25 -6.70 11.02
C LEU A 28 -14.91 -5.53 10.08
N LEU A 29 -15.87 -4.66 9.75
CA LEU A 29 -15.61 -3.54 8.83
C LEU A 29 -14.95 -2.31 9.50
N LEU A 30 -15.05 -2.14 10.81
CA LEU A 30 -14.34 -1.05 11.50
C LEU A 30 -12.82 -1.24 11.56
N SER A 31 -12.34 -2.46 11.33
CA SER A 31 -10.91 -2.78 11.33
C SER A 31 -10.19 -2.47 9.99
N LEU A 32 -10.93 -2.31 8.89
CA LEU A 32 -10.35 -1.95 7.57
C LEU A 32 -9.69 -0.56 7.55
N LEU A 33 -10.12 0.36 8.42
CA LEU A 33 -9.60 1.73 8.48
C LEU A 33 -8.42 1.91 9.44
N ALA A 34 -8.18 0.99 10.38
CA ALA A 34 -7.15 1.15 11.40
C ALA A 34 -5.75 0.73 10.92
N ALA A 35 -5.65 -0.12 9.90
CA ALA A 35 -4.40 -0.75 9.52
C ALA A 35 -3.50 0.09 8.61
N CYS A 36 -4.05 1.06 7.88
CA CYS A 36 -3.27 1.94 6.99
C CYS A 36 -3.31 3.42 7.38
N GLY A 37 -4.04 3.80 8.43
CA GLY A 37 -4.18 5.17 8.90
C GLY A 37 -2.99 5.61 9.76
N GLY A 38 -1.90 6.01 9.15
CA GLY A 38 -0.80 6.72 9.82
C GLY A 38 -1.12 8.19 10.09
N GLY A 39 -2.27 8.48 10.70
CA GLY A 39 -2.57 9.79 11.27
C GLY A 39 -2.14 9.80 12.74
N GLY A 40 -1.23 10.70 13.12
CA GLY A 40 -0.60 10.79 14.45
C GLY A 40 -1.56 10.87 15.63
N ALA A 41 -2.08 9.74 16.03
CA ALA A 41 -2.62 9.53 17.35
C ALA A 41 -1.86 8.35 17.97
N ASN A 42 -0.88 8.67 18.82
CA ASN A 42 -0.26 7.72 19.73
C ASN A 42 -1.35 6.85 20.38
N PRO A 43 -1.40 5.55 20.17
CA PRO A 43 -1.96 4.70 21.18
C PRO A 43 -0.92 4.67 22.30
N SER A 44 -1.10 5.56 23.29
CA SER A 44 -0.44 5.42 24.59
C SER A 44 -0.84 4.05 25.11
N ALA A 45 0.01 3.07 24.93
CA ALA A 45 -0.01 1.86 25.72
C ALA A 45 0.24 2.32 27.17
N ASN A 46 -0.84 2.49 27.91
CA ASN A 46 -0.80 2.60 29.36
C ASN A 46 -0.33 1.25 29.91
N LEU A 47 0.97 1.09 29.97
CA LEU A 47 1.61 0.15 30.88
C LEU A 47 1.34 0.67 32.30
N VAL A 48 0.26 0.22 32.87
CA VAL A 48 0.00 0.35 34.31
C VAL A 48 1.02 -0.50 35.04
N SER A 49 2.08 0.16 35.52
CA SER A 49 3.00 -0.40 36.49
C SER A 49 2.23 -0.59 37.82
N ALA A 50 2.00 -1.82 38.20
CA ALA A 50 1.54 -2.13 39.55
C ALA A 50 2.64 -1.83 40.57
N PRO A 51 2.29 -1.26 41.74
CA PRO A 51 3.26 -0.93 42.76
C PRO A 51 3.73 -2.19 43.49
N VAL A 52 5.03 -2.44 43.49
CA VAL A 52 5.66 -3.39 44.41
C VAL A 52 5.98 -2.65 45.69
N ASN A 53 5.28 -3.01 46.75
CA ASN A 53 5.55 -2.58 48.12
C ASN A 53 6.90 -3.11 48.61
N GLY A 54 7.64 -2.20 49.24
CA GLY A 54 8.99 -2.36 49.67
C GLY A 54 9.20 -3.10 50.96
N THR A 55 10.43 -3.23 51.31
CA THR A 55 10.89 -3.15 52.72
C THR A 55 12.31 -2.60 52.76
N GLN A 56 12.50 -1.72 53.76
CA GLN A 56 13.72 -1.00 54.11
C GLN A 56 14.84 -1.92 54.65
N ALA A 57 16.07 -1.52 54.40
CA ALA A 57 17.19 -1.39 55.39
C ALA A 57 18.38 -0.82 54.58
N GLY A 58 18.94 0.32 54.83
CA GLY A 58 19.61 0.79 56.00
C GLY A 58 21.12 0.88 55.72
N GLY A 59 21.72 2.11 55.71
CA GLY A 59 23.14 2.23 55.98
C GLY A 59 23.99 3.16 55.09
N ALA A 60 24.10 4.44 55.47
CA ALA A 60 25.28 5.29 55.63
C ALA A 60 26.37 5.36 54.52
N GLY A 61 26.61 6.51 53.94
CA GLY A 61 27.53 7.52 54.43
C GLY A 61 28.50 7.98 53.36
N GLY A 62 28.70 9.31 53.23
CA GLY A 62 29.97 9.87 52.79
C GLY A 62 29.92 10.85 51.60
N ASN A 63 29.63 12.08 51.85
CA ASN A 63 30.34 13.36 51.62
C ASN A 63 31.32 13.48 50.45
N GLY A 64 31.18 14.61 49.74
CA GLY A 64 32.31 15.35 49.19
C GLY A 64 32.05 16.15 47.94
N SER A 65 31.49 17.35 48.09
CA SER A 65 32.03 18.65 47.71
C SER A 65 32.14 19.03 46.23
N LYS A 66 31.34 20.00 45.84
CA LYS A 66 31.65 21.11 44.89
C LYS A 66 32.70 22.06 45.50
N PRO A 67 33.42 22.88 44.75
CA PRO A 67 32.99 24.11 44.09
C PRO A 67 33.69 24.33 42.73
N GLY A 68 33.27 25.15 41.79
CA GLY A 68 32.82 26.53 41.81
C GLY A 68 33.81 27.46 41.11
N VAL A 69 33.25 28.39 40.32
CA VAL A 69 33.81 29.73 39.95
C VAL A 69 34.32 29.93 38.51
N ALA A 70 33.54 30.70 37.74
CA ALA A 70 34.00 31.61 36.69
C ALA A 70 34.65 32.87 37.36
N PRO A 71 35.12 33.95 36.71
CA PRO A 71 34.96 34.50 35.36
C PRO A 71 36.21 35.29 34.83
N GLY A 72 35.99 36.06 33.74
CA GLY A 72 36.79 37.28 33.45
C GLY A 72 37.36 37.26 32.03
N THR A 73 37.03 38.11 31.24
CA THR A 73 36.93 39.52 30.88
C THR A 73 38.00 39.97 29.87
N ASN A 74 37.52 40.70 28.86
CA ASN A 74 38.05 41.89 28.20
C ASN A 74 39.23 41.88 27.21
N GLY A 75 38.98 42.62 26.14
CA GLY A 75 39.96 43.42 25.42
C GLY A 75 39.67 43.48 23.91
N THR A 76 38.91 44.42 23.42
CA THR A 76 39.14 45.79 22.92
C THR A 76 40.03 45.97 21.71
N GLY A 77 39.52 46.75 20.74
CA GLY A 77 40.29 47.58 19.80
C GLY A 77 39.84 47.42 18.37
N SER A 78 38.99 48.25 17.80
CA SER A 78 39.14 49.63 17.26
C SER A 78 39.75 49.63 15.86
N ALA A 79 39.03 50.01 14.88
CA ALA A 79 38.71 51.29 14.23
C ALA A 79 39.35 51.49 12.83
N GLY A 80 38.59 52.14 11.94
CA GLY A 80 39.06 52.87 10.75
C GLY A 80 38.23 52.57 9.51
N SER A 81 37.23 53.28 9.12
CA SER A 81 36.98 54.66 8.65
C SER A 81 37.23 54.85 7.13
N GLY A 82 36.27 55.45 6.43
CA GLY A 82 36.35 56.15 5.15
C GLY A 82 35.16 55.89 4.25
N GLN A 83 34.06 56.63 4.26
CA GLN A 83 33.68 57.89 3.61
C GLN A 83 34.16 58.00 2.14
N ALA A 84 33.42 58.50 1.11
CA ALA A 84 32.16 59.24 0.99
C ALA A 84 31.81 59.46 -0.48
N GLY A 85 30.63 59.97 -0.74
CA GLY A 85 30.24 60.81 -1.91
C GLY A 85 29.38 60.08 -2.94
N GLY A 86 28.19 60.39 -3.19
CA GLY A 86 27.39 61.62 -3.14
C GLY A 86 27.11 62.14 -4.56
N HIS A 87 25.83 62.07 -4.99
CA HIS A 87 25.09 63.19 -5.61
C HIS A 87 23.80 62.74 -6.31
N GLN A 88 22.68 63.23 -5.85
CA GLN A 88 21.50 63.67 -6.59
C GLN A 88 21.66 65.15 -6.87
N PRO A 89 20.85 65.89 -7.68
CA PRO A 89 19.42 65.77 -7.95
C PRO A 89 18.94 66.32 -9.33
N GLY A 90 17.58 66.39 -9.53
CA GLY A 90 16.93 67.45 -10.33
C GLY A 90 15.81 66.93 -11.25
N SER A 91 14.66 66.99 -10.80
CA SER A 91 13.39 67.71 -11.04
C SER A 91 13.15 68.30 -12.44
N SER A 92 11.93 68.00 -12.99
CA SER A 92 10.87 68.99 -13.21
C SER A 92 9.77 68.48 -14.19
N ASN A 93 8.53 68.61 -13.75
CA ASN A 93 7.32 68.69 -14.60
C ASN A 93 7.23 70.10 -15.24
N PRO A 94 6.43 70.38 -16.31
CA PRO A 94 5.01 70.62 -16.09
C PRO A 94 4.01 70.26 -17.24
N ALA A 95 2.76 70.38 -16.88
CA ALA A 95 1.46 70.21 -17.49
C ALA A 95 1.17 70.81 -18.89
N GLY A 96 0.15 70.24 -19.54
CA GLY A 96 -0.55 70.89 -20.70
C GLY A 96 -1.79 70.10 -21.14
N ASN A 97 -2.91 70.80 -20.99
CA ASN A 97 -4.32 70.49 -21.27
C ASN A 97 -4.66 70.19 -22.74
N GLY A 98 -5.77 69.42 -23.00
CA GLY A 98 -6.55 69.60 -24.22
C GLY A 98 -7.38 68.42 -24.74
N SER A 99 -8.66 68.39 -24.34
CA SER A 99 -9.86 68.05 -25.15
C SER A 99 -10.11 66.74 -25.86
N GLN A 100 -11.21 66.07 -25.52
CA GLN A 100 -12.02 65.00 -26.14
C GLN A 100 -12.65 65.42 -27.49
N PRO A 101 -13.43 64.53 -28.26
CA PRO A 101 -13.91 63.17 -28.03
C PRO A 101 -13.80 62.21 -29.25
N GLY A 102 -14.02 60.91 -29.02
CA GLY A 102 -14.27 59.95 -30.11
C GLY A 102 -14.55 58.53 -29.58
N ALA A 103 -15.76 58.06 -29.76
CA ALA A 103 -16.28 56.79 -29.34
C ALA A 103 -15.58 55.56 -29.99
N GLY A 104 -15.21 54.58 -29.22
CA GLY A 104 -14.75 53.26 -29.68
C GLY A 104 -14.93 52.23 -28.57
N THR A 105 -15.80 51.27 -28.81
CA THR A 105 -16.12 50.14 -27.95
C THR A 105 -14.86 49.36 -27.54
N SER A 106 -14.49 49.42 -26.30
CA SER A 106 -13.45 48.58 -25.73
C SER A 106 -14.05 47.58 -24.76
N GLY A 107 -13.74 46.30 -25.01
CA GLY A 107 -14.03 45.21 -24.11
C GLY A 107 -13.35 45.41 -22.75
N ASN A 108 -14.14 45.27 -21.75
CA ASN A 108 -13.75 45.42 -20.36
C ASN A 108 -12.97 44.19 -19.90
N HIS A 109 -11.64 44.27 -19.84
CA HIS A 109 -10.81 43.37 -19.04
C HIS A 109 -10.50 44.10 -17.74
N GLY A 110 -10.90 43.48 -16.66
CA GLY A 110 -10.38 43.91 -15.39
C GLY A 110 -11.46 44.10 -14.35
N GLY A 111 -11.36 43.45 -13.36
CA GLY A 111 -12.12 43.56 -12.16
C GLY A 111 -12.04 42.22 -11.47
N SER A 112 -10.96 41.96 -10.73
CA SER A 112 -10.98 40.91 -9.72
C SER A 112 -12.03 41.28 -8.69
N SER A 113 -13.25 40.86 -8.90
CA SER A 113 -14.23 40.81 -7.83
C SER A 113 -13.84 39.64 -6.92
N ASP A 114 -13.21 39.95 -5.81
CA ASP A 114 -13.16 39.06 -4.66
C ASP A 114 -14.60 38.80 -4.18
N SER A 115 -15.30 37.92 -4.87
CA SER A 115 -16.55 37.38 -4.35
C SER A 115 -16.21 36.69 -3.02
N PRO A 116 -16.99 36.91 -1.94
CA PRO A 116 -16.75 36.25 -0.68
C PRO A 116 -16.66 34.74 -0.93
N ARG A 117 -15.55 34.14 -0.56
CA ARG A 117 -15.34 32.68 -0.70
C ARG A 117 -16.45 31.98 0.07
N GLU A 118 -17.29 31.24 -0.64
CA GLU A 118 -18.36 30.46 -0.02
C GLU A 118 -17.72 29.34 0.81
N ARG A 119 -17.91 29.40 2.14
CA ARG A 119 -17.56 28.30 3.02
C ARG A 119 -18.56 27.18 2.80
N VAL A 120 -18.06 26.00 2.48
CA VAL A 120 -18.86 24.80 2.35
C VAL A 120 -18.68 23.97 3.62
N SER A 121 -19.76 23.87 4.41
CA SER A 121 -19.83 22.95 5.54
C SER A 121 -20.89 21.89 5.24
N TRP A 122 -20.62 20.66 5.64
CA TRP A 122 -21.57 19.56 5.51
C TRP A 122 -22.12 19.17 6.87
N ALA A 123 -23.39 18.79 6.90
CA ALA A 123 -24.02 18.33 8.12
C ALA A 123 -23.23 17.15 8.73
N GLY A 124 -22.81 17.28 9.99
CA GLY A 124 -22.04 16.28 10.70
C GLY A 124 -20.53 16.33 10.54
N CYS A 125 -20.00 17.19 9.64
CA CYS A 125 -18.56 17.37 9.48
C CYS A 125 -18.02 18.50 10.36
N LYS A 126 -16.81 18.29 10.91
CA LYS A 126 -16.12 19.30 11.74
C LYS A 126 -15.28 20.27 10.92
N LEU A 127 -14.79 19.84 9.76
CA LEU A 127 -13.96 20.66 8.88
C LEU A 127 -14.82 21.46 7.91
N ASN A 128 -14.36 22.67 7.60
CA ASN A 128 -15.01 23.58 6.65
C ASN A 128 -14.02 23.98 5.56
N TYR A 129 -14.42 23.84 4.31
CA TYR A 129 -13.61 24.17 3.15
C TYR A 129 -14.20 25.34 2.37
N PHE A 130 -13.37 26.00 1.56
CA PHE A 130 -13.82 27.02 0.64
C PHE A 130 -14.09 26.41 -0.73
N ARG A 131 -15.29 26.61 -1.26
CA ARG A 131 -15.63 26.24 -2.63
C ARG A 131 -14.73 27.03 -3.62
N GLY A 132 -14.01 26.29 -4.46
CA GLY A 132 -13.15 26.89 -5.48
C GLY A 132 -11.73 27.26 -5.03
N GLY A 133 -11.39 27.18 -3.74
CA GLY A 133 -10.05 27.52 -3.23
C GLY A 133 -9.58 28.93 -3.61
N PRO A 134 -8.49 29.49 -3.07
CA PRO A 134 -7.89 30.72 -3.57
C PRO A 134 -7.44 30.51 -5.02
N ALA A 135 -7.72 31.44 -5.93
CA ALA A 135 -7.00 31.47 -7.20
C ALA A 135 -5.51 31.49 -6.84
N VAL A 136 -4.80 30.40 -7.09
CA VAL A 136 -3.33 30.46 -7.10
C VAL A 136 -3.04 31.20 -8.38
N ALA A 137 -2.54 32.43 -8.28
CA ALA A 137 -1.85 33.04 -9.38
C ALA A 137 -0.88 31.99 -9.94
N ASP A 138 -0.65 31.96 -11.25
CA ASP A 138 0.41 31.16 -11.85
C ASP A 138 1.75 31.57 -11.23
N ARG A 139 1.99 31.07 -10.01
CA ARG A 139 3.26 31.21 -9.34
C ARG A 139 4.20 30.26 -10.05
N THR A 140 5.31 30.78 -10.52
CA THR A 140 6.39 29.98 -11.05
C THR A 140 7.55 30.06 -10.07
N GLY A 141 8.14 28.94 -9.74
CA GLY A 141 9.29 28.90 -8.80
C GLY A 141 9.50 27.49 -8.28
N SER A 142 10.61 27.28 -7.61
CA SER A 142 10.90 26.02 -6.93
C SER A 142 9.98 25.83 -5.72
N ASP A 143 9.48 24.63 -5.55
CA ASP A 143 8.62 24.28 -4.42
C ASP A 143 9.45 24.22 -3.14
N PRO A 144 9.10 25.00 -2.10
CA PRO A 144 9.99 25.23 -0.95
C PRO A 144 10.27 23.97 -0.14
N ASN A 145 9.36 23.01 -0.11
CA ASN A 145 9.49 21.75 0.64
C ASN A 145 10.05 20.58 -0.19
N GLN A 146 10.31 20.77 -1.48
CA GLN A 146 10.84 19.71 -2.35
C GLN A 146 12.19 19.19 -1.85
N THR A 147 13.01 20.02 -1.24
CA THR A 147 14.31 19.61 -0.68
C THR A 147 14.19 18.65 0.50
N ARG A 148 12.98 18.51 1.08
CA ARG A 148 12.67 17.57 2.17
C ARG A 148 12.16 16.22 1.66
N GLN A 149 11.85 16.13 0.36
CA GLN A 149 11.33 14.93 -0.30
C GLN A 149 12.46 14.01 -0.73
N TRP A 150 13.14 13.41 0.24
CA TRP A 150 14.27 12.50 0.03
C TRP A 150 13.93 11.33 -0.91
N TYR A 151 12.69 10.88 -0.92
CA TYR A 151 12.24 9.80 -1.79
C TYR A 151 12.25 10.15 -3.29
N LEU A 152 12.22 11.44 -3.63
CA LEU A 152 12.41 11.92 -5.01
C LEU A 152 13.89 11.98 -5.36
N THR A 153 14.74 12.46 -4.42
CA THR A 153 16.20 12.56 -4.59
C THR A 153 16.89 12.43 -3.23
N ASN A 154 17.52 11.29 -2.99
CA ASN A 154 18.26 11.02 -1.76
C ASN A 154 19.75 11.29 -1.99
N THR A 155 20.25 12.37 -1.42
CA THR A 155 21.68 12.74 -1.47
C THR A 155 22.50 12.17 -0.30
N GLY A 156 21.88 11.40 0.59
CA GLY A 156 22.48 10.95 1.87
C GLY A 156 22.43 11.99 2.96
N SER A 157 21.79 13.13 2.71
CA SER A 157 21.60 14.21 3.69
C SER A 157 20.25 14.88 3.48
N LEU A 158 19.64 15.36 4.57
CA LEU A 158 18.37 16.06 4.56
C LEU A 158 18.42 17.28 5.49
N PRO A 159 18.15 18.50 4.99
CA PRO A 159 18.21 19.71 5.81
C PRO A 159 17.27 19.61 7.03
N GLY A 160 17.82 19.80 8.23
CA GLY A 160 17.05 19.81 9.48
C GLY A 160 16.72 18.44 10.08
N PHE A 161 17.20 17.34 9.49
CA PHE A 161 17.03 15.99 10.02
C PHE A 161 18.37 15.34 10.35
N SER A 162 18.35 14.36 11.26
CA SER A 162 19.48 13.43 11.42
C SER A 162 19.60 12.61 10.14
N THR A 163 20.82 12.48 9.63
CA THR A 163 21.10 11.73 8.41
C THR A 163 21.82 10.41 8.68
N ASP A 164 21.93 10.04 9.97
CA ASP A 164 22.58 8.80 10.36
C ASP A 164 21.82 7.60 9.77
N GLY A 165 22.48 6.88 8.88
CA GLY A 165 21.90 5.70 8.21
C GLY A 165 21.26 5.97 6.85
N MET A 166 21.06 7.21 6.40
CA MET A 166 20.63 7.47 5.02
C MET A 166 21.68 7.06 4.01
N VAL A 167 21.25 6.43 2.93
CA VAL A 167 22.14 6.00 1.85
C VAL A 167 21.81 6.75 0.56
N ALA A 168 22.77 7.52 0.07
CA ALA A 168 22.58 8.32 -1.14
C ALA A 168 22.15 7.44 -2.33
N GLY A 169 21.12 7.88 -3.05
CA GLY A 169 20.55 7.17 -4.18
C GLY A 169 19.56 6.07 -3.80
N GLU A 170 19.22 5.86 -2.54
CA GLU A 170 18.08 5.07 -2.13
C GLU A 170 16.80 5.91 -2.22
N ASP A 171 16.35 6.13 -3.48
CA ASP A 171 15.21 6.94 -3.89
C ASP A 171 14.50 6.35 -5.12
N LEU A 172 13.50 7.03 -5.65
CA LEU A 172 12.73 6.62 -6.84
C LEU A 172 13.47 6.75 -8.18
N ARG A 173 14.58 7.45 -8.24
CA ARG A 173 15.26 7.85 -9.50
C ARG A 173 14.33 8.65 -10.43
N VAL A 174 13.43 9.42 -9.86
CA VAL A 174 12.38 10.11 -10.64
C VAL A 174 12.95 11.24 -11.49
N GLN A 175 14.04 11.87 -11.06
CA GLN A 175 14.68 12.95 -11.81
C GLN A 175 15.03 12.54 -13.26
N GLY A 176 15.55 11.31 -13.45
CA GLY A 176 15.84 10.81 -14.79
C GLY A 176 14.60 10.66 -15.68
N ALA A 177 13.42 10.37 -15.11
CA ALA A 177 12.17 10.38 -15.85
C ALA A 177 11.71 11.81 -16.16
N TRP A 178 11.85 12.72 -15.21
CA TRP A 178 11.52 14.14 -15.42
C TRP A 178 12.41 14.82 -16.46
N ASP A 179 13.71 14.50 -16.50
CA ASP A 179 14.65 14.98 -17.52
C ASP A 179 14.29 14.49 -18.92
N GLN A 180 13.55 13.38 -19.03
CA GLN A 180 12.99 12.88 -20.28
C GLN A 180 11.65 13.55 -20.65
N GLY A 181 11.19 14.54 -19.88
CA GLY A 181 9.94 15.25 -20.08
C GLY A 181 8.69 14.52 -19.58
N MET A 182 8.85 13.43 -18.81
CA MET A 182 7.71 12.66 -18.28
C MET A 182 7.30 13.23 -16.92
N ARG A 183 6.08 13.79 -16.83
CA ARG A 183 5.50 14.36 -15.62
C ARG A 183 4.08 13.90 -15.33
N GLY A 184 3.56 12.97 -16.14
CA GLY A 184 2.23 12.40 -16.00
C GLY A 184 1.13 13.12 -16.80
N GLU A 185 1.48 14.03 -17.73
CA GLU A 185 0.50 14.72 -18.55
C GLU A 185 -0.41 13.74 -19.30
N GLY A 186 -1.73 14.02 -19.27
CA GLY A 186 -2.75 13.21 -19.94
C GLY A 186 -3.13 11.92 -19.20
N ILE A 187 -2.46 11.57 -18.11
CA ILE A 187 -2.76 10.38 -17.31
C ILE A 187 -3.59 10.77 -16.10
N ARG A 188 -4.67 10.01 -15.82
CA ARG A 188 -5.56 10.21 -14.68
C ARG A 188 -5.37 9.11 -13.65
N ILE A 189 -5.25 9.52 -12.39
CA ILE A 189 -5.09 8.63 -11.24
C ILE A 189 -6.27 8.83 -10.29
N ALA A 190 -7.00 7.77 -10.02
CA ALA A 190 -8.05 7.74 -9.01
C ALA A 190 -7.43 7.36 -7.66
N VAL A 191 -7.63 8.20 -6.65
CA VAL A 191 -7.29 7.94 -5.25
C VAL A 191 -8.53 7.39 -4.57
N ILE A 192 -8.56 6.09 -4.28
CA ILE A 192 -9.63 5.44 -3.51
C ILE A 192 -9.16 5.40 -2.07
N ASP A 193 -9.80 6.20 -1.19
CA ASP A 193 -9.28 6.41 0.15
C ASP A 193 -10.39 6.89 1.11
N ASP A 194 -10.01 7.42 2.28
CA ASP A 194 -10.91 8.02 3.27
C ASP A 194 -11.52 9.36 2.80
N ALA A 195 -10.71 10.17 2.11
CA ALA A 195 -11.08 11.44 1.50
C ALA A 195 -9.98 11.95 0.55
N LEU A 196 -10.26 13.03 -0.18
CA LEU A 196 -9.27 13.83 -0.90
C LEU A 196 -9.67 15.31 -0.83
N GLU A 197 -8.81 16.18 -0.29
CA GLU A 197 -9.01 17.62 -0.32
C GLU A 197 -8.76 18.17 -1.73
N VAL A 198 -9.77 18.03 -2.62
CA VAL A 198 -9.67 18.47 -4.02
C VAL A 198 -9.47 19.98 -4.19
N THR A 199 -9.60 20.73 -3.09
CA THR A 199 -9.39 22.18 -3.06
C THR A 199 -8.03 22.60 -2.51
N HIS A 200 -7.21 21.65 -2.07
CA HIS A 200 -5.87 21.91 -1.54
C HIS A 200 -5.03 22.70 -2.55
N GLU A 201 -4.33 23.74 -2.09
CA GLU A 201 -3.63 24.69 -2.96
C GLU A 201 -2.62 24.04 -3.91
N ASP A 202 -2.00 22.96 -3.48
CA ASP A 202 -0.96 22.23 -4.23
C ASP A 202 -1.51 21.05 -5.06
N LEU A 203 -2.78 20.65 -4.87
CA LEU A 203 -3.43 19.56 -5.60
C LEU A 203 -4.39 20.04 -6.68
N ARG A 204 -5.16 21.07 -6.39
CA ARG A 204 -6.31 21.51 -7.21
C ARG A 204 -5.99 21.81 -8.67
N ALA A 205 -4.75 22.23 -8.99
CA ALA A 205 -4.33 22.45 -10.38
C ALA A 205 -4.29 21.15 -11.20
N ASN A 206 -4.19 20.01 -10.53
CA ASN A 206 -4.18 18.68 -11.11
C ASN A 206 -5.49 17.92 -10.91
N VAL A 207 -6.42 18.42 -10.08
CA VAL A 207 -7.75 17.79 -9.93
C VAL A 207 -8.56 17.96 -11.21
N VAL A 208 -9.03 16.84 -11.74
CA VAL A 208 -9.87 16.78 -12.94
C VAL A 208 -11.28 16.28 -12.60
N ALA A 209 -12.24 16.54 -13.49
CA ALA A 209 -13.63 16.10 -13.29
C ALA A 209 -13.72 14.57 -13.17
N GLY A 210 -14.60 14.07 -12.30
CA GLY A 210 -14.86 12.66 -12.08
C GLY A 210 -14.70 12.19 -10.64
N SER A 211 -14.30 13.08 -9.72
CA SER A 211 -14.32 12.75 -8.29
C SER A 211 -15.72 12.37 -7.81
N HIS A 212 -15.81 11.46 -6.85
CA HIS A 212 -17.09 11.01 -6.32
C HIS A 212 -17.06 10.91 -4.79
N ASN A 213 -18.13 11.42 -4.17
CA ASN A 213 -18.32 11.40 -2.74
C ASN A 213 -19.28 10.28 -2.33
N TYR A 214 -18.79 9.30 -1.61
CA TYR A 214 -19.57 8.18 -1.07
C TYR A 214 -20.14 8.48 0.31
N ARG A 215 -19.66 9.50 1.03
CA ARG A 215 -20.07 9.79 2.41
C ARG A 215 -21.57 10.01 2.50
N ARG A 216 -22.22 9.27 3.38
CA ARG A 216 -23.66 9.31 3.64
C ARG A 216 -23.97 10.08 4.93
N LEU A 217 -25.18 10.62 5.06
CA LEU A 217 -25.64 11.31 6.26
C LEU A 217 -25.76 10.37 7.49
N SER A 218 -25.95 9.09 7.25
CA SER A 218 -25.88 8.02 8.24
C SER A 218 -25.57 6.70 7.53
N PRO A 219 -25.06 5.65 8.20
CA PRO A 219 -24.71 4.38 7.58
C PRO A 219 -25.82 3.75 6.71
N ASN A 220 -27.09 3.99 7.07
CA ASN A 220 -28.24 3.46 6.34
C ASN A 220 -28.91 4.49 5.40
N ALA A 221 -28.38 5.72 5.31
CA ALA A 221 -28.93 6.74 4.43
C ALA A 221 -28.50 6.48 2.98
N LYS A 222 -29.43 6.68 2.05
CA LYS A 222 -29.10 6.75 0.60
C LYS A 222 -28.63 8.13 0.18
N THR A 223 -28.80 9.13 1.04
CA THR A 223 -28.48 10.52 0.75
C THR A 223 -27.02 10.79 1.09
N ILE A 224 -26.27 11.26 0.08
CA ILE A 224 -24.88 11.67 0.22
C ILE A 224 -24.78 12.94 1.07
N ALA A 225 -23.85 12.98 2.02
CA ALA A 225 -23.52 14.15 2.78
C ALA A 225 -22.60 15.07 1.95
N GLY A 226 -23.08 16.26 1.61
CA GLY A 226 -22.33 17.22 0.82
C GLY A 226 -22.58 17.11 -0.70
N HIS A 227 -21.62 17.53 -1.50
CA HIS A 227 -21.68 17.48 -2.96
C HIS A 227 -21.17 16.15 -3.50
N ALA A 228 -21.82 15.62 -4.54
CA ALA A 228 -21.50 14.32 -5.11
C ALA A 228 -20.08 14.21 -5.70
N ASP A 229 -19.52 15.33 -6.14
CA ASP A 229 -18.19 15.43 -6.76
C ASP A 229 -17.09 15.97 -5.83
N TYR A 230 -17.39 16.07 -4.51
CA TYR A 230 -16.46 16.61 -3.51
C TYR A 230 -16.18 15.57 -2.41
N PRO A 231 -15.22 14.66 -2.61
CA PRO A 231 -14.84 13.65 -1.62
C PRO A 231 -13.97 14.24 -0.50
N MET A 232 -14.40 15.37 0.06
CA MET A 232 -13.63 16.18 1.01
C MET A 232 -13.51 15.49 2.38
N PRO A 233 -12.41 15.73 3.09
CA PRO A 233 -12.26 15.33 4.50
C PRO A 233 -13.39 15.91 5.36
N CYS A 234 -13.90 15.11 6.31
CA CYS A 234 -14.99 15.51 7.21
C CYS A 234 -14.49 15.82 8.62
N THR A 235 -13.46 15.10 9.04
CA THR A 235 -12.76 15.29 10.32
C THR A 235 -11.26 15.34 10.08
N GLU A 236 -10.50 15.72 11.09
CA GLU A 236 -9.03 15.73 11.02
C GLU A 236 -8.45 14.33 10.79
N ASP A 237 -9.19 13.27 11.16
CA ASP A 237 -8.78 11.89 10.93
C ASP A 237 -8.95 11.42 9.47
N ASN A 238 -9.52 12.25 8.59
CA ASN A 238 -9.69 11.94 7.17
C ASN A 238 -8.62 12.65 6.31
N ASP A 239 -7.38 12.59 6.73
CA ASP A 239 -6.26 13.27 6.08
C ASP A 239 -5.47 12.37 5.11
N HIS A 240 -5.65 11.05 5.25
CA HIS A 240 -4.82 10.04 4.60
C HIS A 240 -4.85 10.14 3.06
N GLY A 241 -6.02 10.17 2.44
CA GLY A 241 -6.11 10.28 0.98
C GLY A 241 -5.60 11.61 0.42
N THR A 242 -5.61 12.71 1.23
CA THR A 242 -4.98 13.98 0.85
C THR A 242 -3.46 13.86 0.84
N GLN A 243 -2.87 13.17 1.82
CA GLN A 243 -1.44 12.87 1.88
C GLN A 243 -1.02 11.98 0.69
N VAL A 244 -1.80 10.94 0.39
CA VAL A 244 -1.63 10.07 -0.79
C VAL A 244 -1.64 10.89 -2.09
N GLY A 245 -2.63 11.78 -2.26
CA GLY A 245 -2.76 12.66 -3.43
C GLY A 245 -1.53 13.54 -3.64
N GLY A 246 -0.94 14.06 -2.57
CA GLY A 246 0.28 14.87 -2.60
C GLY A 246 1.49 14.09 -3.10
N VAL A 247 1.70 12.88 -2.61
CA VAL A 247 2.78 12.00 -3.09
C VAL A 247 2.62 11.69 -4.58
N ILE A 248 1.39 11.46 -5.05
CA ILE A 248 1.14 11.19 -6.48
C ILE A 248 1.44 12.41 -7.34
N ALA A 249 0.78 13.55 -7.04
CA ALA A 249 0.65 14.63 -8.00
C ALA A 249 0.45 16.02 -7.35
N ALA A 250 1.13 16.34 -6.25
CA ALA A 250 1.30 17.74 -5.89
C ALA A 250 1.98 18.47 -7.05
N ARG A 251 1.52 19.70 -7.36
CA ARG A 251 1.91 20.45 -8.56
C ARG A 251 3.32 20.97 -8.44
N ASP A 252 4.21 20.56 -9.35
CA ASP A 252 5.59 21.03 -9.38
C ASP A 252 5.75 22.44 -9.94
N GLY A 253 6.79 23.14 -9.47
CA GLY A 253 7.20 24.42 -10.03
C GLY A 253 6.19 25.55 -9.84
N ASN A 254 5.30 25.43 -8.87
CA ASN A 254 4.27 26.44 -8.56
C ASN A 254 4.68 27.37 -7.41
N GLY A 255 5.88 27.20 -6.85
CA GLY A 255 6.45 28.04 -5.78
C GLY A 255 5.79 27.85 -4.42
N ILE A 256 5.06 26.74 -4.20
CA ILE A 256 4.44 26.37 -2.94
C ILE A 256 4.68 24.87 -2.67
N GLY A 257 4.65 24.49 -1.40
CA GLY A 257 4.58 23.13 -0.91
C GLY A 257 5.62 22.16 -1.45
N VAL A 258 5.13 21.07 -2.01
CA VAL A 258 5.86 19.85 -2.40
C VAL A 258 5.66 19.51 -3.88
N SER A 259 6.41 18.53 -4.40
CA SER A 259 6.19 17.98 -5.75
C SER A 259 5.74 16.54 -5.67
N GLY A 260 4.72 16.15 -6.43
CA GLY A 260 4.35 14.76 -6.61
C GLY A 260 5.32 14.01 -7.54
N VAL A 261 5.26 12.68 -7.53
CA VAL A 261 6.06 11.83 -8.43
C VAL A 261 5.66 12.06 -9.91
N ALA A 262 4.37 12.23 -10.17
CA ALA A 262 3.79 12.58 -11.46
C ALA A 262 3.08 13.95 -11.37
N PRO A 263 3.83 15.06 -11.24
CA PRO A 263 3.31 16.35 -10.80
C PRO A 263 2.37 17.03 -11.80
N ARG A 264 2.11 16.43 -12.94
CA ARG A 264 1.19 16.90 -14.00
C ARG A 264 0.09 15.87 -14.32
N ALA A 265 0.00 14.77 -13.55
CA ALA A 265 -1.09 13.82 -13.69
C ALA A 265 -2.41 14.39 -13.17
N GLY A 266 -3.52 14.01 -13.79
CA GLY A 266 -4.86 14.36 -13.33
C GLY A 266 -5.24 13.53 -12.10
N LEU A 267 -5.70 14.19 -11.03
CA LEU A 267 -6.19 13.55 -9.81
C LEU A 267 -7.72 13.46 -9.79
N VAL A 268 -8.22 12.32 -9.36
CA VAL A 268 -9.64 12.06 -9.08
C VAL A 268 -9.73 11.42 -7.70
N GLY A 269 -10.62 11.91 -6.84
CA GLY A 269 -10.80 11.38 -5.48
C GLY A 269 -12.09 10.56 -5.36
N PHE A 270 -12.00 9.42 -4.70
CA PHE A 270 -13.12 8.55 -4.34
C PHE A 270 -13.02 8.22 -2.84
N ASN A 271 -13.83 8.88 -1.99
CA ASN A 271 -13.83 8.61 -0.55
C ASN A 271 -14.65 7.35 -0.20
N ALA A 272 -14.36 6.25 -0.88
CA ALA A 272 -15.10 5.00 -0.73
C ALA A 272 -15.00 4.38 0.68
N LEU A 273 -13.94 4.70 1.42
CA LEU A 273 -13.74 4.22 2.79
C LEU A 273 -14.52 5.03 3.83
N ALA A 274 -15.16 6.14 3.43
CA ALA A 274 -15.88 7.03 4.35
C ALA A 274 -17.04 6.38 5.12
N ASN A 275 -17.61 5.29 4.61
CA ASN A 275 -18.69 4.54 5.24
C ASN A 275 -18.28 3.10 5.58
N SER A 276 -17.07 2.66 5.21
CA SER A 276 -16.59 1.27 5.36
C SER A 276 -17.56 0.23 4.77
N LEU A 277 -18.08 0.49 3.55
CA LEU A 277 -19.01 -0.39 2.87
C LEU A 277 -18.34 -1.06 1.67
N THR A 278 -18.44 -2.37 1.58
CA THR A 278 -17.86 -3.18 0.49
C THR A 278 -18.39 -2.74 -0.87
N GLU A 279 -19.68 -2.42 -1.00
CA GLU A 279 -20.26 -1.95 -2.26
C GLU A 279 -19.69 -0.61 -2.74
N ASP A 280 -19.34 0.31 -1.83
CA ASP A 280 -18.72 1.59 -2.17
C ASP A 280 -17.30 1.37 -2.70
N ALA A 281 -16.53 0.46 -2.08
CA ALA A 281 -15.20 0.09 -2.54
C ALA A 281 -15.23 -0.61 -3.92
N LEU A 282 -16.16 -1.55 -4.12
CA LEU A 282 -16.32 -2.25 -5.41
C LEU A 282 -16.73 -1.28 -6.54
N ASP A 283 -17.64 -0.34 -6.27
CA ASP A 283 -18.01 0.68 -7.24
C ASP A 283 -16.82 1.60 -7.58
N ALA A 284 -16.06 2.03 -6.56
CA ALA A 284 -14.89 2.90 -6.76
C ALA A 284 -13.81 2.25 -7.64
N LEU A 285 -13.60 0.94 -7.51
CA LEU A 285 -12.62 0.19 -8.32
C LEU A 285 -12.95 0.16 -9.83
N VAL A 286 -14.20 0.40 -10.23
CA VAL A 286 -14.62 0.40 -11.65
C VAL A 286 -15.24 1.71 -12.10
N ARG A 287 -15.36 2.70 -11.24
CA ARG A 287 -15.93 3.99 -11.59
C ARG A 287 -15.04 4.73 -12.59
N ASP A 288 -15.61 5.09 -13.72
CA ASP A 288 -14.94 5.81 -14.83
C ASP A 288 -13.70 5.07 -15.39
N ILE A 289 -13.75 3.72 -15.51
CA ILE A 289 -12.65 2.90 -16.06
C ILE A 289 -12.31 3.23 -17.53
N ASP A 290 -13.20 3.90 -18.24
CA ASP A 290 -12.98 4.45 -19.58
C ASP A 290 -12.08 5.69 -19.57
N ARG A 291 -11.96 6.38 -18.44
CA ARG A 291 -11.22 7.62 -18.27
C ARG A 291 -10.01 7.51 -17.37
N ASN A 292 -10.16 6.82 -16.23
CA ASN A 292 -9.09 6.66 -15.26
C ASN A 292 -8.10 5.59 -15.73
N HIS A 293 -6.81 5.85 -15.52
CA HIS A 293 -5.73 4.98 -15.97
C HIS A 293 -5.18 4.13 -14.84
N VAL A 294 -5.06 4.72 -13.64
CA VAL A 294 -4.50 4.09 -12.45
C VAL A 294 -5.47 4.29 -11.28
N TYR A 295 -5.64 3.26 -10.48
CA TYR A 295 -6.40 3.28 -9.23
C TYR A 295 -5.46 3.01 -8.08
N ASN A 296 -5.22 4.02 -7.27
CA ASN A 296 -4.37 3.93 -6.09
C ASN A 296 -5.20 3.52 -4.87
N ASN A 297 -4.78 2.46 -4.21
CA ASN A 297 -5.43 1.89 -3.04
C ASN A 297 -4.39 1.75 -1.92
N SER A 298 -4.30 2.75 -1.06
CA SER A 298 -3.39 2.75 0.08
C SER A 298 -4.05 2.16 1.33
N TRP A 299 -4.77 1.05 1.17
CA TRP A 299 -5.53 0.34 2.19
C TRP A 299 -5.56 -1.17 1.89
N GLY A 300 -5.98 -1.97 2.87
CA GLY A 300 -6.08 -3.42 2.78
C GLY A 300 -6.87 -4.00 3.96
N ALA A 301 -6.71 -5.30 4.21
CA ALA A 301 -7.24 -5.96 5.39
C ALA A 301 -6.57 -5.46 6.68
N ALA A 302 -7.14 -5.79 7.83
CA ALA A 302 -6.54 -5.47 9.11
C ALA A 302 -5.26 -6.29 9.34
N ASP A 303 -4.21 -5.64 9.84
CA ASP A 303 -2.91 -6.23 10.14
C ASP A 303 -2.95 -7.03 11.47
N ILE A 304 -3.72 -8.09 11.52
CA ILE A 304 -3.96 -8.89 12.74
C ILE A 304 -3.66 -10.39 12.58
N GLY A 305 -3.01 -10.78 11.50
CA GLY A 305 -2.51 -12.14 11.29
C GLY A 305 -3.55 -13.15 10.75
N HIS A 306 -4.80 -12.75 10.50
CA HIS A 306 -5.82 -13.63 9.93
C HIS A 306 -5.73 -13.71 8.41
N PHE A 307 -6.21 -14.81 7.85
CA PHE A 307 -6.36 -14.95 6.41
C PHE A 307 -7.66 -14.30 5.95
N PHE A 308 -7.57 -13.15 5.31
CA PHE A 308 -8.70 -12.38 4.83
C PHE A 308 -8.92 -12.58 3.32
N ALA A 309 -9.94 -13.33 2.96
CA ALA A 309 -10.47 -13.28 1.60
C ALA A 309 -11.46 -12.11 1.48
N PRO A 310 -11.62 -11.49 0.29
CA PRO A 310 -12.69 -10.52 0.08
C PRO A 310 -14.05 -11.10 0.46
N ASP A 311 -14.88 -10.37 1.23
CA ASP A 311 -16.18 -10.82 1.75
C ASP A 311 -17.07 -11.45 0.66
N ASN A 312 -17.02 -10.89 -0.54
CA ASN A 312 -17.64 -11.45 -1.74
C ASN A 312 -16.58 -11.58 -2.84
N LYS A 313 -15.76 -12.63 -2.75
CA LYS A 313 -14.68 -12.87 -3.73
C LYS A 313 -15.19 -12.86 -5.18
N ALA A 314 -16.35 -13.45 -5.44
CA ALA A 314 -16.89 -13.48 -6.79
C ALA A 314 -17.22 -12.08 -7.34
N ALA A 315 -17.81 -11.22 -6.52
CA ALA A 315 -18.07 -9.82 -6.89
C ALA A 315 -16.77 -9.03 -7.05
N PHE A 316 -15.82 -9.21 -6.14
CA PHE A 316 -14.51 -8.57 -6.19
C PHE A 316 -13.74 -8.97 -7.46
N ASP A 317 -13.63 -10.27 -7.75
CA ASP A 317 -12.98 -10.78 -8.96
C ASP A 317 -13.66 -10.27 -10.24
N SER A 318 -15.00 -10.22 -10.26
CA SER A 318 -15.76 -9.69 -11.39
C SER A 318 -15.46 -8.20 -11.59
N THR A 319 -15.43 -7.42 -10.51
CA THR A 319 -15.10 -5.99 -10.53
C THR A 319 -13.69 -5.76 -11.08
N LEU A 320 -12.69 -6.46 -10.55
CA LEU A 320 -11.32 -6.36 -11.08
C LEU A 320 -11.26 -6.77 -12.56
N ASN A 321 -11.91 -7.87 -12.94
CA ASN A 321 -11.93 -8.33 -14.33
C ASN A 321 -12.57 -7.31 -15.28
N ASP A 322 -13.59 -6.58 -14.84
CA ASP A 322 -14.17 -5.48 -15.61
C ASP A 322 -13.16 -4.36 -15.86
N GLY A 323 -12.47 -3.91 -14.81
CA GLY A 323 -11.41 -2.92 -14.95
C GLY A 323 -10.25 -3.38 -15.85
N LEU A 324 -9.81 -4.64 -15.70
CA LEU A 324 -8.69 -5.22 -16.46
C LEU A 324 -9.05 -5.51 -17.92
N SER A 325 -10.31 -5.75 -18.25
CA SER A 325 -10.72 -6.15 -19.61
C SER A 325 -11.39 -5.05 -20.40
N LYS A 326 -12.12 -4.14 -19.74
CA LYS A 326 -12.89 -3.06 -20.38
C LYS A 326 -12.23 -1.70 -20.24
N GLY A 327 -11.48 -1.48 -19.14
CA GLY A 327 -10.84 -0.20 -18.84
C GLY A 327 -9.86 0.23 -19.92
N ARG A 328 -9.70 1.55 -20.11
CA ARG A 328 -8.78 2.12 -21.08
C ARG A 328 -8.91 1.51 -22.49
N ASP A 329 -10.13 1.38 -22.99
CA ASP A 329 -10.43 0.79 -24.31
C ASP A 329 -9.90 -0.65 -24.50
N GLY A 330 -9.94 -1.47 -23.42
CA GLY A 330 -9.48 -2.85 -23.43
C GLY A 330 -7.99 -3.06 -23.09
N LEU A 331 -7.23 -1.99 -22.87
CA LEU A 331 -5.86 -2.08 -22.36
C LEU A 331 -5.83 -2.47 -20.87
N GLY A 332 -6.92 -2.25 -20.16
CA GLY A 332 -7.10 -2.45 -18.73
C GLY A 332 -6.53 -1.33 -17.88
N VAL A 333 -7.22 -1.00 -16.79
CA VAL A 333 -6.73 -0.06 -15.79
C VAL A 333 -5.66 -0.72 -14.91
N ILE A 334 -4.83 0.09 -14.25
CA ILE A 334 -3.78 -0.39 -13.37
C ILE A 334 -4.22 -0.21 -11.93
N TYR A 335 -4.24 -1.29 -11.16
CA TYR A 335 -4.52 -1.27 -9.73
C TYR A 335 -3.23 -1.37 -8.94
N THR A 336 -2.94 -0.39 -8.09
CA THR A 336 -1.85 -0.43 -7.11
C THR A 336 -2.42 -0.55 -5.71
N PHE A 337 -1.89 -1.46 -4.90
CA PHE A 337 -2.32 -1.68 -3.53
C PHE A 337 -1.14 -1.72 -2.57
N ALA A 338 -1.35 -1.21 -1.36
CA ALA A 338 -0.42 -1.31 -0.26
C ALA A 338 -0.29 -2.77 0.20
N ALA A 339 0.92 -3.21 0.52
CA ALA A 339 1.18 -4.61 0.89
C ALA A 339 0.72 -4.97 2.30
N GLY A 340 0.50 -3.97 3.19
CA GLY A 340 0.20 -4.13 4.61
C GLY A 340 1.33 -3.66 5.51
N ASN A 341 1.01 -3.38 6.79
CA ASN A 341 1.94 -2.79 7.76
C ASN A 341 2.12 -3.65 9.03
N GLY A 342 1.61 -4.88 9.04
CA GLY A 342 1.60 -5.77 10.19
C GLY A 342 2.85 -6.64 10.37
N ALA A 343 3.91 -6.48 9.55
CA ALA A 343 5.07 -7.38 9.61
C ALA A 343 5.77 -7.41 10.96
N PHE A 344 5.74 -6.31 11.72
CA PHE A 344 6.29 -6.26 13.07
C PHE A 344 5.52 -7.17 14.05
N ASP A 345 4.24 -7.35 13.81
CA ASP A 345 3.34 -8.22 14.57
C ASP A 345 3.23 -9.64 14.00
N GLY A 346 3.96 -9.92 12.90
CA GLY A 346 4.01 -11.24 12.26
C GLY A 346 3.03 -11.41 11.10
N ASP A 347 2.37 -10.33 10.65
CA ASP A 347 1.50 -10.39 9.49
C ASP A 347 2.26 -10.49 8.16
N TYR A 348 1.59 -10.95 7.13
CA TYR A 348 2.20 -11.35 5.87
C TYR A 348 1.29 -11.03 4.69
N SER A 349 1.77 -10.32 3.69
CA SER A 349 0.96 -9.76 2.59
C SER A 349 0.12 -10.80 1.83
N SER A 350 0.55 -12.06 1.79
CA SER A 350 -0.24 -13.14 1.17
C SER A 350 -1.45 -13.58 2.00
N MET A 351 -1.60 -13.11 3.25
CA MET A 351 -2.79 -13.35 4.08
C MET A 351 -3.93 -12.38 3.77
N ASP A 352 -3.69 -11.33 2.97
CA ASP A 352 -4.73 -10.48 2.38
C ASP A 352 -5.02 -10.88 0.93
N GLY A 353 -6.15 -11.58 0.74
CA GLY A 353 -6.61 -12.01 -0.58
C GLY A 353 -6.98 -10.87 -1.51
N THR A 354 -7.22 -9.65 -0.97
CA THR A 354 -7.45 -8.45 -1.77
C THR A 354 -6.18 -8.01 -2.47
N VAL A 355 -5.11 -7.79 -1.69
CA VAL A 355 -3.84 -7.27 -2.24
C VAL A 355 -3.04 -8.32 -3.00
N SER A 356 -3.36 -9.59 -2.83
CA SER A 356 -2.74 -10.70 -3.56
C SER A 356 -3.49 -11.12 -4.84
N ALA A 357 -4.64 -10.50 -5.15
CA ALA A 357 -5.46 -10.87 -6.29
C ALA A 357 -4.79 -10.60 -7.65
N ARG A 358 -5.27 -11.33 -8.68
CA ARG A 358 -4.80 -11.17 -10.05
C ARG A 358 -5.04 -9.75 -10.57
N GLY A 359 -4.03 -9.14 -11.17
CA GLY A 359 -4.10 -7.79 -11.75
C GLY A 359 -3.68 -6.69 -10.78
N ILE A 360 -3.41 -7.01 -9.52
CA ILE A 360 -2.93 -6.05 -8.52
C ILE A 360 -1.40 -5.89 -8.61
N VAL A 361 -0.92 -4.67 -8.55
CA VAL A 361 0.47 -4.31 -8.30
C VAL A 361 0.61 -4.06 -6.80
N THR A 362 1.12 -5.04 -6.07
CA THR A 362 1.29 -4.99 -4.61
C THR A 362 2.60 -4.34 -4.26
N VAL A 363 2.54 -3.30 -3.42
CA VAL A 363 3.66 -2.38 -3.16
C VAL A 363 4.11 -2.47 -1.70
N CYS A 364 5.37 -2.86 -1.48
CA CYS A 364 6.04 -2.88 -0.19
C CYS A 364 6.85 -1.59 0.06
N ALA A 365 7.33 -1.39 1.30
CA ALA A 365 8.03 -0.19 1.71
C ALA A 365 9.49 -0.44 2.06
N THR A 366 10.39 0.47 1.61
CA THR A 366 11.79 0.56 2.04
C THR A 366 12.05 1.92 2.69
N ASN A 367 13.01 1.96 3.61
CA ASN A 367 13.44 3.20 4.27
C ASN A 367 14.56 3.91 3.50
N ALA A 368 15.00 5.06 3.99
CA ALA A 368 16.05 5.88 3.38
C ALA A 368 17.45 5.24 3.38
N ALA A 369 17.63 4.09 4.05
CA ALA A 369 18.84 3.27 3.97
C ALA A 369 18.77 2.18 2.88
N GLY A 370 17.66 2.04 2.19
CA GLY A 370 17.44 1.01 1.19
C GLY A 370 17.14 -0.37 1.78
N THR A 371 16.75 -0.45 3.05
CA THR A 371 16.32 -1.67 3.69
C THR A 371 14.80 -1.70 3.86
N ARG A 372 14.20 -2.89 4.06
CA ARG A 372 12.78 -3.03 4.30
C ARG A 372 12.38 -2.24 5.56
N ALA A 373 11.33 -1.44 5.48
CA ALA A 373 10.73 -0.83 6.65
C ALA A 373 10.18 -1.93 7.58
N PRO A 374 10.40 -1.88 8.90
CA PRO A 374 10.06 -2.99 9.81
C PRO A 374 8.60 -3.42 9.77
N TYR A 375 7.69 -2.48 9.56
CA TYR A 375 6.25 -2.73 9.44
C TYR A 375 5.85 -3.34 8.09
N SER A 376 6.65 -3.12 7.03
CA SER A 376 6.28 -3.54 5.68
C SER A 376 6.16 -5.05 5.57
N GLU A 377 4.99 -5.51 5.19
CA GLU A 377 4.75 -6.94 5.02
C GLU A 377 5.51 -7.53 3.85
N ARG A 378 5.85 -8.77 3.99
CA ARG A 378 6.56 -9.60 3.03
C ARG A 378 5.60 -10.60 2.39
N GLY A 379 5.94 -11.14 1.23
CA GLY A 379 5.09 -12.14 0.59
C GLY A 379 5.54 -12.54 -0.79
N PRO A 380 5.02 -13.66 -1.31
CA PRO A 380 5.27 -14.11 -2.69
C PRO A 380 4.45 -13.34 -3.72
N ASN A 381 3.51 -12.48 -3.27
CA ASN A 381 2.62 -11.65 -4.07
C ASN A 381 3.20 -10.26 -4.39
N LEU A 382 4.25 -9.81 -3.68
CA LEU A 382 4.84 -8.50 -3.86
C LEU A 382 5.30 -8.27 -5.30
N THR A 383 5.05 -7.08 -5.83
CA THR A 383 5.57 -6.69 -7.15
C THR A 383 6.85 -5.89 -6.99
N VAL A 384 6.78 -4.72 -6.40
CA VAL A 384 7.94 -3.85 -6.13
C VAL A 384 7.75 -3.13 -4.80
N CYS A 385 8.85 -2.65 -4.21
CA CYS A 385 8.78 -1.69 -3.12
C CYS A 385 8.99 -0.26 -3.64
N ALA A 386 8.63 0.71 -2.79
CA ALA A 386 9.00 2.11 -2.95
C ALA A 386 9.46 2.69 -1.60
N PRO A 387 10.16 3.85 -1.61
CA PRO A 387 10.58 4.53 -0.40
C PRO A 387 9.42 4.85 0.54
N SER A 388 9.66 4.79 1.84
CA SER A 388 8.73 5.21 2.89
C SER A 388 9.47 5.42 4.22
N ALA A 389 8.75 5.75 5.29
CA ALA A 389 9.28 5.90 6.64
C ALA A 389 9.89 4.62 7.20
N ASP A 390 10.81 4.75 8.14
CA ASP A 390 11.40 3.59 8.83
C ASP A 390 10.55 3.12 10.02
N LEU A 391 10.08 4.03 10.85
CA LEU A 391 9.34 3.79 12.09
C LEU A 391 10.01 2.85 13.11
N SER A 392 11.26 2.42 12.90
CA SER A 392 11.96 1.49 13.82
C SER A 392 11.95 1.98 15.26
N ARG A 393 12.19 3.28 15.47
CA ARG A 393 12.16 3.90 16.82
C ARG A 393 10.77 3.91 17.44
N THR A 394 9.75 4.22 16.63
CA THR A 394 8.35 4.21 17.06
C THR A 394 7.92 2.81 17.46
N LEU A 395 8.41 1.80 16.75
CA LEU A 395 8.20 0.39 17.03
C LEU A 395 9.11 -0.15 18.18
N GLY A 396 9.91 0.69 18.81
CA GLY A 396 10.75 0.33 19.95
C GLY A 396 11.97 -0.51 19.61
N ILE A 397 12.45 -0.48 18.37
CA ILE A 397 13.68 -1.19 17.96
C ILE A 397 14.89 -0.42 18.52
N GLU A 398 15.56 -1.04 19.49
CA GLU A 398 16.69 -0.43 20.18
C GLU A 398 17.87 -0.22 19.22
N GLY A 399 18.52 0.96 19.32
CA GLY A 399 19.67 1.31 18.48
C GLY A 399 19.34 1.62 17.02
N ALA A 400 18.06 1.66 16.65
CA ALA A 400 17.67 2.03 15.29
C ALA A 400 18.07 3.48 14.95
N PRO A 401 18.51 3.75 13.70
CA PRO A 401 18.77 5.11 13.23
C PRO A 401 17.47 5.93 13.22
N THR A 402 17.61 7.26 13.20
CA THR A 402 16.49 8.15 12.94
C THR A 402 16.49 8.46 11.46
N LEU A 403 15.63 7.80 10.70
CA LEU A 403 15.45 8.05 9.28
C LEU A 403 14.21 8.93 9.06
N PRO A 404 14.18 9.73 7.97
CA PRO A 404 13.06 10.62 7.70
C PRO A 404 11.83 9.86 7.22
N ASP A 405 10.66 10.40 7.54
CA ASP A 405 9.38 10.00 6.99
C ASP A 405 9.14 10.69 5.63
N VAL A 406 7.94 10.56 5.08
CA VAL A 406 7.59 11.08 3.75
C VAL A 406 6.95 12.47 3.88
N SER A 407 7.51 13.45 3.17
CA SER A 407 6.96 14.81 3.09
C SER A 407 5.89 14.90 2.02
N THR A 408 4.68 15.41 2.36
CA THR A 408 3.55 15.52 1.45
C THR A 408 2.56 16.60 1.88
N THR A 409 1.44 16.74 1.15
CA THR A 409 0.31 17.61 1.49
C THR A 409 -0.41 17.10 2.74
N ALA A 410 -1.03 18.02 3.49
CA ALA A 410 -1.89 17.73 4.64
C ALA A 410 -3.17 18.57 4.55
N LEU A 411 -4.13 18.36 5.48
CA LEU A 411 -5.41 19.06 5.44
C LEU A 411 -5.28 20.58 5.51
N GLN A 412 -6.26 21.29 4.94
CA GLN A 412 -6.42 22.76 5.04
C GLN A 412 -5.21 23.52 4.49
N ASN A 413 -4.68 23.07 3.34
CA ASN A 413 -3.50 23.63 2.67
C ASN A 413 -2.23 23.57 3.53
N GLN A 414 -2.12 22.61 4.44
CA GLN A 414 -0.90 22.36 5.20
C GLN A 414 -0.05 21.28 4.53
N TYR A 415 1.12 21.04 5.08
CA TYR A 415 2.07 20.02 4.66
C TYR A 415 2.56 19.24 5.88
N THR A 416 2.91 17.99 5.69
CA THR A 416 3.46 17.13 6.74
C THR A 416 4.76 16.50 6.30
N ASP A 417 5.62 16.16 7.26
CA ASP A 417 6.85 15.39 7.08
C ASP A 417 6.76 14.03 7.81
N SER A 418 5.56 13.56 8.10
CA SER A 418 5.34 12.36 8.93
C SER A 418 4.47 11.29 8.25
N PHE A 419 4.26 11.38 6.93
CA PHE A 419 3.52 10.35 6.21
C PHE A 419 4.35 9.07 6.09
N ASN A 420 3.72 7.91 6.29
CA ASN A 420 4.42 6.63 6.44
C ASN A 420 3.60 5.44 5.93
N GLY A 421 4.06 4.22 6.25
CA GLY A 421 3.39 2.97 5.88
C GLY A 421 3.65 2.58 4.43
N THR A 422 3.18 1.40 4.05
CA THR A 422 3.05 0.99 2.65
C THR A 422 2.06 1.89 1.91
N SER A 423 1.25 2.63 2.67
CA SER A 423 0.38 3.71 2.20
C SER A 423 1.13 4.85 1.51
N ALA A 424 2.33 5.22 1.98
CA ALA A 424 3.16 6.25 1.35
C ALA A 424 3.95 5.69 0.14
N ALA A 425 4.31 4.42 0.17
CA ALA A 425 5.02 3.73 -0.93
C ALA A 425 4.13 3.53 -2.16
N THR A 426 2.86 3.16 -1.96
CA THR A 426 1.90 2.84 -3.04
C THR A 426 1.67 4.01 -4.01
N PRO A 427 1.39 5.24 -3.55
CA PRO A 427 1.21 6.38 -4.44
C PRO A 427 2.47 6.74 -5.23
N MET A 428 3.65 6.44 -4.72
CA MET A 428 4.89 6.60 -5.47
C MET A 428 4.92 5.70 -6.71
N VAL A 429 4.52 4.43 -6.55
CA VAL A 429 4.41 3.49 -7.68
C VAL A 429 3.30 3.92 -8.64
N SER A 430 2.15 4.40 -8.14
CA SER A 430 1.08 4.96 -8.98
C SER A 430 1.57 6.13 -9.83
N GLY A 431 2.37 7.02 -9.24
CA GLY A 431 3.04 8.12 -9.96
C GLY A 431 4.00 7.61 -11.03
N VAL A 432 4.86 6.65 -10.71
CA VAL A 432 5.79 6.05 -11.70
C VAL A 432 5.02 5.38 -12.84
N VAL A 433 3.93 4.67 -12.54
CA VAL A 433 3.04 4.09 -13.58
C VAL A 433 2.47 5.18 -14.49
N ALA A 434 2.08 6.33 -13.94
CA ALA A 434 1.62 7.45 -14.76
C ALA A 434 2.72 7.97 -15.71
N LEU A 435 3.98 8.06 -15.25
CA LEU A 435 5.12 8.42 -16.11
C LEU A 435 5.36 7.37 -17.21
N MET A 436 5.21 6.07 -16.90
CA MET A 436 5.28 4.98 -17.87
C MET A 436 4.19 5.08 -18.94
N LEU A 437 2.93 5.31 -18.51
CA LEU A 437 1.79 5.44 -19.41
C LEU A 437 1.85 6.71 -20.27
N GLN A 438 2.42 7.80 -19.77
CA GLN A 438 2.72 8.99 -20.57
C GLN A 438 3.77 8.66 -21.64
N ALA A 439 4.81 7.90 -21.29
CA ALA A 439 5.86 7.49 -22.22
C ALA A 439 5.37 6.51 -23.30
N ASN A 440 4.40 5.65 -22.95
CA ASN A 440 3.76 4.69 -23.85
C ASN A 440 2.29 4.43 -23.46
N PRO A 441 1.33 5.16 -24.03
CA PRO A 441 -0.10 5.02 -23.72
C PRO A 441 -0.71 3.66 -24.10
N LYS A 442 -0.01 2.86 -24.90
CA LYS A 442 -0.47 1.54 -25.37
C LYS A 442 -0.12 0.40 -24.41
N LEU A 443 0.58 0.67 -23.32
CA LEU A 443 0.86 -0.34 -22.30
C LEU A 443 -0.44 -0.89 -21.71
N THR A 444 -0.54 -2.20 -21.65
CA THR A 444 -1.65 -2.90 -21.01
C THR A 444 -1.41 -3.07 -19.51
N TRP A 445 -2.44 -3.46 -18.79
CA TRP A 445 -2.30 -3.81 -17.38
C TRP A 445 -1.33 -4.97 -17.11
N ARG A 446 -1.07 -5.83 -18.13
CA ARG A 446 -0.12 -6.93 -18.05
C ARG A 446 1.32 -6.47 -18.27
N ASP A 447 1.51 -5.45 -19.12
CA ASP A 447 2.84 -4.90 -19.41
C ASP A 447 3.45 -4.19 -18.20
N VAL A 448 2.62 -3.48 -17.42
CA VAL A 448 3.09 -2.65 -16.30
C VAL A 448 3.86 -3.45 -15.24
N PRO A 449 3.35 -4.55 -14.66
CA PRO A 449 4.10 -5.32 -13.68
C PRO A 449 5.36 -5.98 -14.27
N LEU A 450 5.36 -6.34 -15.56
CA LEU A 450 6.55 -6.86 -16.26
C LEU A 450 7.65 -5.81 -16.37
N ILE A 451 7.30 -4.58 -16.74
CA ILE A 451 8.22 -3.45 -16.83
C ILE A 451 8.76 -3.08 -15.44
N LEU A 452 7.87 -2.99 -14.43
CA LEU A 452 8.26 -2.71 -13.05
C LEU A 452 9.27 -3.76 -12.54
N ALA A 453 8.99 -5.04 -12.73
CA ALA A 453 9.87 -6.13 -12.31
C ALA A 453 11.25 -6.09 -13.00
N ARG A 454 11.28 -5.78 -14.31
CA ARG A 454 12.52 -5.73 -15.09
C ARG A 454 13.35 -4.47 -14.88
N SER A 455 12.73 -3.39 -14.44
CA SER A 455 13.39 -2.10 -14.20
C SER A 455 13.72 -1.83 -12.73
N ALA A 456 13.20 -2.66 -11.80
CA ALA A 456 13.42 -2.49 -10.38
C ALA A 456 14.90 -2.60 -9.98
N ARG A 457 15.31 -1.80 -8.98
CA ARG A 457 16.65 -1.86 -8.41
C ARG A 457 16.72 -2.95 -7.33
N GLN A 458 17.75 -3.77 -7.38
CA GLN A 458 18.10 -4.59 -6.22
C GLN A 458 18.65 -3.69 -5.11
N VAL A 459 18.03 -3.75 -3.95
CA VAL A 459 18.46 -3.10 -2.71
C VAL A 459 18.91 -4.18 -1.72
N ASP A 460 19.54 -3.78 -0.62
CA ASP A 460 20.05 -4.72 0.38
C ASP A 460 20.74 -5.95 -0.28
N ALA A 461 21.70 -5.68 -1.15
CA ALA A 461 22.36 -6.70 -1.98
C ALA A 461 23.07 -7.80 -1.16
N LYS A 462 23.29 -7.57 0.15
CA LYS A 462 23.89 -8.53 1.07
C LYS A 462 22.86 -9.51 1.66
N SER A 463 21.56 -9.24 1.52
CA SER A 463 20.52 -10.15 1.99
C SER A 463 20.63 -11.50 1.27
N SER A 464 20.65 -12.56 2.03
CA SER A 464 20.68 -13.93 1.50
C SER A 464 19.36 -14.39 0.89
N GLY A 465 18.30 -13.58 1.00
CA GLY A 465 16.95 -13.87 0.47
C GLY A 465 16.79 -13.68 -1.04
N TRP A 466 17.71 -12.99 -1.69
CA TRP A 466 17.64 -12.78 -3.15
C TRP A 466 17.84 -14.09 -3.91
N ARG A 467 16.90 -14.37 -4.82
CA ARG A 467 17.00 -15.50 -5.76
C ARG A 467 16.79 -15.02 -7.19
N SER A 468 17.64 -15.51 -8.06
CA SER A 468 17.52 -15.28 -9.50
C SER A 468 16.83 -16.48 -10.15
N HIS A 469 16.01 -16.23 -11.14
CA HIS A 469 15.59 -17.24 -12.10
C HIS A 469 15.80 -16.70 -13.52
N ASN A 470 16.19 -17.58 -14.41
CA ASN A 470 16.33 -17.22 -15.81
C ASN A 470 14.94 -17.02 -16.39
N SER A 471 14.62 -15.77 -16.71
CA SER A 471 13.44 -15.47 -17.50
C SER A 471 13.75 -15.77 -18.96
N PRO A 472 12.88 -16.46 -19.69
CA PRO A 472 13.04 -16.58 -21.12
C PRO A 472 13.13 -15.17 -21.73
N ILE A 473 14.13 -14.95 -22.58
CA ILE A 473 14.26 -13.69 -23.33
C ILE A 473 13.05 -13.60 -24.24
N VAL A 474 12.22 -12.56 -24.07
CA VAL A 474 11.18 -12.26 -25.04
C VAL A 474 11.88 -11.63 -26.23
N GLU A 475 11.92 -12.37 -27.35
CA GLU A 475 12.55 -11.93 -28.58
C GLU A 475 12.01 -10.55 -29.00
N GLY A 476 12.90 -9.57 -29.19
CA GLY A 476 12.53 -8.20 -29.54
C GLY A 476 12.24 -7.26 -28.37
N GLN A 477 12.29 -7.71 -27.11
CA GLN A 477 12.21 -6.82 -25.95
C GLN A 477 13.60 -6.29 -25.59
N PRO A 478 13.78 -4.96 -25.47
CA PRO A 478 15.02 -4.40 -24.96
C PRO A 478 15.11 -4.66 -23.45
N GLY A 479 15.62 -5.82 -23.06
CA GLY A 479 15.77 -6.21 -21.67
C GLY A 479 17.10 -5.73 -21.12
N ALA A 480 17.09 -4.94 -20.06
CA ALA A 480 18.30 -4.63 -19.31
C ALA A 480 18.79 -5.83 -18.49
N TYR A 481 17.96 -6.88 -18.31
CA TYR A 481 18.27 -8.03 -17.46
C TYR A 481 17.68 -9.32 -18.04
N ASP A 482 18.53 -10.25 -18.41
CA ASP A 482 18.15 -11.62 -18.79
C ASP A 482 17.69 -12.47 -17.59
N THR A 483 17.78 -11.92 -16.39
CA THR A 483 17.54 -12.62 -15.14
C THR A 483 16.68 -11.77 -14.22
N LEU A 484 15.48 -12.21 -13.94
CA LEU A 484 14.67 -11.64 -12.88
C LEU A 484 15.18 -12.11 -11.50
N ARG A 485 15.14 -11.20 -10.54
CA ARG A 485 15.49 -11.48 -9.14
C ARG A 485 14.29 -11.21 -8.28
N TYR A 486 14.09 -12.05 -7.29
CA TYR A 486 12.98 -11.91 -6.36
C TYR A 486 13.44 -12.07 -4.92
N HIS A 487 12.81 -11.32 -4.02
CA HIS A 487 12.98 -11.43 -2.59
C HIS A 487 11.62 -11.26 -1.90
N HIS A 488 11.30 -12.11 -0.92
CA HIS A 488 10.01 -12.01 -0.21
C HIS A 488 9.82 -10.69 0.56
N ASP A 489 10.92 -9.99 0.91
CA ASP A 489 10.89 -8.66 1.55
C ASP A 489 10.78 -7.49 0.54
N TYR A 490 11.17 -7.69 -0.72
CA TYR A 490 11.35 -6.61 -1.68
C TYR A 490 10.65 -6.82 -3.02
N GLY A 491 9.93 -7.93 -3.19
CA GLY A 491 9.41 -8.30 -4.51
C GLY A 491 10.54 -8.41 -5.54
N PHE A 492 10.40 -7.74 -6.68
CA PHE A 492 11.47 -7.65 -7.70
C PHE A 492 12.50 -6.56 -7.41
N GLY A 493 12.31 -5.76 -6.35
CA GLY A 493 13.18 -4.68 -5.92
C GLY A 493 12.45 -3.36 -5.73
N VAL A 494 13.22 -2.28 -5.55
CA VAL A 494 12.68 -0.92 -5.44
C VAL A 494 12.44 -0.34 -6.82
N VAL A 495 11.28 0.27 -7.02
CA VAL A 495 10.90 0.92 -8.26
C VAL A 495 11.94 1.96 -8.70
N ASN A 496 12.23 2.00 -10.00
CA ASN A 496 13.18 2.92 -10.64
C ASN A 496 12.47 3.63 -11.79
N ALA A 497 12.03 4.86 -11.56
CA ALA A 497 11.23 5.62 -12.50
C ALA A 497 11.97 5.88 -13.84
N ASP A 498 13.27 6.20 -13.79
CA ASP A 498 14.08 6.43 -14.99
C ASP A 498 14.16 5.17 -15.86
N ALA A 499 14.49 4.03 -15.26
CA ALA A 499 14.59 2.76 -15.99
C ALA A 499 13.23 2.28 -16.50
N ALA A 500 12.16 2.42 -15.69
CA ALA A 500 10.81 2.05 -16.08
C ALA A 500 10.31 2.86 -17.28
N VAL A 501 10.52 4.19 -17.29
CA VAL A 501 10.16 5.07 -18.40
C VAL A 501 10.96 4.72 -19.67
N LYS A 502 12.27 4.50 -19.55
CA LYS A 502 13.11 4.11 -20.69
C LYS A 502 12.66 2.80 -21.31
N LEU A 503 12.37 1.80 -20.47
CA LEU A 503 11.89 0.50 -20.92
C LEU A 503 10.49 0.59 -21.56
N SER A 504 9.60 1.41 -21.00
CA SER A 504 8.22 1.62 -21.49
C SER A 504 8.18 2.14 -22.93
N ARG A 505 9.07 3.05 -23.31
CA ARG A 505 9.08 3.70 -24.63
C ARG A 505 9.12 2.73 -25.81
N ASN A 506 9.89 1.66 -25.66
CA ASN A 506 10.10 0.68 -26.73
C ASN A 506 9.50 -0.69 -26.38
N TRP A 507 8.66 -0.75 -25.34
CA TRP A 507 8.04 -1.99 -24.90
C TRP A 507 7.08 -2.55 -25.95
N GLN A 508 7.28 -3.80 -26.30
CA GLN A 508 6.32 -4.54 -27.11
C GLN A 508 5.30 -5.20 -26.20
N SER A 509 4.05 -4.79 -26.35
CA SER A 509 3.00 -5.25 -25.46
C SER A 509 2.76 -6.75 -25.58
N VAL A 510 2.57 -7.41 -24.44
CA VAL A 510 2.12 -8.82 -24.37
C VAL A 510 0.63 -8.97 -24.61
N GLY A 511 -0.08 -7.85 -24.81
CA GLY A 511 -1.52 -7.79 -25.07
C GLY A 511 -2.35 -7.64 -23.79
N GLY A 512 -3.64 -7.33 -23.96
CA GLY A 512 -4.63 -7.17 -22.88
C GLY A 512 -5.16 -8.51 -22.36
N SER A 513 -6.29 -8.44 -21.63
CA SER A 513 -6.93 -9.60 -21.01
C SER A 513 -7.32 -10.69 -22.03
N SER A 514 -7.70 -10.30 -23.25
CA SER A 514 -8.12 -11.26 -24.30
C SER A 514 -7.01 -12.18 -24.81
N THR A 515 -5.73 -11.81 -24.59
CA THR A 515 -4.58 -12.64 -25.00
C THR A 515 -3.95 -13.40 -23.84
N GLN A 516 -4.41 -13.17 -22.60
CA GLN A 516 -3.96 -13.92 -21.45
C GLN A 516 -4.54 -15.34 -21.47
N LYS A 517 -3.67 -16.32 -21.35
CA LYS A 517 -4.07 -17.72 -21.17
C LYS A 517 -4.33 -17.99 -19.70
N GLN A 518 -5.29 -18.89 -19.45
CA GLN A 518 -5.54 -19.46 -18.14
C GLN A 518 -5.48 -20.99 -18.23
N CYS A 519 -4.82 -21.61 -17.26
CA CYS A 519 -4.80 -23.05 -17.07
C CYS A 519 -5.21 -23.40 -15.64
N GLY A 520 -6.09 -24.35 -15.46
CA GLY A 520 -6.61 -24.74 -14.13
C GLY A 520 -8.04 -24.23 -13.90
N PRO A 521 -8.56 -24.35 -12.67
CA PRO A 521 -7.88 -24.92 -11.51
C PRO A 521 -7.56 -26.41 -11.66
N PHE A 522 -6.33 -26.79 -11.29
CA PHE A 522 -5.94 -28.19 -11.15
C PHE A 522 -6.03 -28.54 -9.66
N THR A 523 -7.04 -29.32 -9.31
CA THR A 523 -7.39 -29.61 -7.91
C THR A 523 -6.90 -30.99 -7.50
N THR A 524 -6.36 -31.13 -6.29
CA THR A 524 -6.06 -32.41 -5.68
C THR A 524 -6.68 -32.49 -4.28
N ARG A 525 -7.32 -33.64 -4.00
CA ARG A 525 -7.81 -33.97 -2.67
C ARG A 525 -6.72 -34.72 -1.94
N VAL A 526 -6.28 -34.19 -0.81
CA VAL A 526 -5.20 -34.74 -0.01
C VAL A 526 -5.75 -35.49 1.19
N ASN A 527 -6.59 -34.83 1.96
CA ASN A 527 -7.22 -35.29 3.19
C ASN A 527 -6.24 -36.05 4.13
N ALA A 528 -5.06 -35.50 4.30
CA ALA A 528 -3.99 -36.09 5.09
C ALA A 528 -3.59 -35.19 6.28
N PRO A 529 -3.15 -35.76 7.41
CA PRO A 529 -2.64 -34.98 8.53
C PRO A 529 -1.47 -34.10 8.12
N ILE A 530 -1.43 -32.87 8.62
CA ILE A 530 -0.27 -31.99 8.54
C ILE A 530 0.62 -32.39 9.74
N PRO A 531 1.86 -32.85 9.51
CA PRO A 531 2.72 -33.26 10.60
C PRO A 531 3.22 -32.07 11.42
N GLU A 532 3.25 -32.26 12.74
CA GLU A 532 4.04 -31.38 13.60
C GLU A 532 5.53 -31.70 13.38
N ALA A 533 6.31 -30.68 13.05
CA ALA A 533 7.75 -30.82 12.90
C ALA A 533 8.47 -29.54 13.30
N ASP A 534 9.62 -29.69 13.95
CA ASP A 534 10.47 -28.59 14.40
C ASP A 534 9.64 -27.50 15.14
N ALA A 535 8.79 -27.94 16.08
CA ALA A 535 7.91 -27.06 16.83
C ALA A 535 8.69 -25.93 17.52
N VAL A 536 8.26 -24.71 17.30
CA VAL A 536 8.92 -23.49 17.81
C VAL A 536 8.26 -22.98 19.07
N ALA A 537 7.03 -23.44 19.35
CA ALA A 537 6.24 -23.07 20.51
C ALA A 537 5.28 -24.19 20.89
N THR A 538 4.68 -24.09 22.07
CA THR A 538 3.55 -24.90 22.51
C THR A 538 2.42 -23.93 22.86
N ASN A 539 1.20 -24.26 22.49
CA ASN A 539 0.05 -23.42 22.77
C ASN A 539 -0.04 -23.05 24.25
N PRO A 540 -0.26 -21.75 24.56
CA PRO A 540 -0.28 -21.30 25.92
C PRO A 540 -1.53 -21.79 26.68
N VAL A 541 -1.32 -22.54 27.74
CA VAL A 541 -2.40 -22.97 28.65
C VAL A 541 -2.90 -21.80 29.51
N ARG A 542 -2.13 -20.72 29.64
CA ARG A 542 -2.44 -19.56 30.49
C ARG A 542 -2.22 -18.25 29.75
N LYS A 543 -3.12 -17.27 29.96
CA LYS A 543 -2.98 -15.91 29.41
C LYS A 543 -1.62 -15.26 29.70
N SER A 544 -0.98 -15.57 30.84
CA SER A 544 0.35 -15.06 31.20
C SER A 544 1.48 -15.56 30.28
N GLN A 545 1.23 -16.56 29.45
CA GLN A 545 2.20 -17.11 28.49
C GLN A 545 1.97 -16.58 27.06
N ALA A 546 0.86 -15.86 26.82
CA ALA A 546 0.47 -15.42 25.48
C ALA A 546 1.53 -14.53 24.80
N GLU A 547 2.13 -13.60 25.55
CA GLU A 547 3.15 -12.71 24.96
C GLU A 547 4.46 -13.45 24.60
N ALA A 548 4.88 -14.42 25.43
CA ALA A 548 6.02 -15.26 25.10
C ALA A 548 5.75 -16.14 23.87
N PHE A 549 4.53 -16.66 23.76
CA PHE A 549 4.07 -17.42 22.60
C PHE A 549 4.06 -16.55 21.33
N ARG A 550 3.44 -15.36 21.39
CA ARG A 550 3.46 -14.38 20.31
C ARG A 550 4.88 -14.10 19.81
N LYS A 551 5.77 -13.76 20.73
CA LYS A 551 7.17 -13.48 20.40
C LYS A 551 7.87 -14.68 19.75
N ALA A 552 7.65 -15.89 20.26
CA ALA A 552 8.24 -17.12 19.70
C ALA A 552 7.78 -17.35 18.25
N LEU A 553 6.49 -17.14 17.95
CA LEU A 553 5.97 -17.29 16.59
C LEU A 553 6.53 -16.24 15.62
N ILE A 554 6.57 -14.97 16.02
CA ILE A 554 7.15 -13.89 15.21
C ILE A 554 8.64 -14.17 14.93
N GLU A 555 9.41 -14.54 15.95
CA GLU A 555 10.81 -14.91 15.78
C GLU A 555 11.00 -16.12 14.87
N ALA A 556 10.12 -17.11 14.98
CA ALA A 556 10.16 -18.29 14.14
C ALA A 556 9.86 -17.95 12.67
N GLY A 557 8.81 -17.17 12.41
CA GLY A 557 8.48 -16.68 11.08
C GLY A 557 9.63 -15.87 10.46
N ASN A 558 10.28 -15.00 11.23
CA ASN A 558 11.42 -14.22 10.79
C ASN A 558 12.68 -15.03 10.47
N ARG A 559 12.84 -16.23 11.04
CA ARG A 559 14.00 -17.13 10.81
C ARG A 559 13.80 -18.11 9.65
N ILE A 560 12.61 -18.19 9.08
CA ILE A 560 12.36 -19.07 7.93
C ILE A 560 13.19 -18.61 6.73
N ASP A 561 13.85 -19.56 6.08
CA ASP A 561 14.37 -19.33 4.72
C ASP A 561 13.23 -19.45 3.71
N TYR A 562 12.67 -18.31 3.31
CA TYR A 562 11.53 -18.22 2.40
C TYR A 562 11.76 -18.86 1.02
N ASN A 563 12.98 -19.31 0.73
CA ASN A 563 13.36 -19.96 -0.52
C ASN A 563 13.54 -21.48 -0.38
N GLN A 564 13.17 -22.04 0.77
CA GLN A 564 13.20 -23.49 1.01
C GLN A 564 11.79 -24.01 1.27
N ALA A 565 11.51 -25.19 0.72
CA ALA A 565 10.25 -25.88 0.99
C ALA A 565 10.14 -26.23 2.49
N ALA A 566 8.91 -26.24 3.02
CA ALA A 566 8.64 -26.63 4.39
C ALA A 566 9.21 -28.04 4.65
N ALA A 567 10.18 -28.14 5.57
CA ALA A 567 10.89 -29.38 5.86
C ALA A 567 10.02 -30.32 6.71
N ASN A 568 10.21 -31.62 6.54
CA ASN A 568 9.56 -32.67 7.35
C ASN A 568 8.02 -32.63 7.32
N GLY A 569 7.46 -31.93 6.33
CA GLY A 569 6.04 -31.70 6.20
C GLY A 569 5.32 -32.70 5.31
N LEU A 570 4.00 -32.57 5.28
CA LEU A 570 3.15 -33.19 4.26
C LEU A 570 3.48 -32.57 2.90
N THR A 571 3.73 -33.40 1.89
CA THR A 571 3.91 -32.95 0.51
C THR A 571 2.76 -33.45 -0.37
N SER A 572 2.28 -32.58 -1.26
CA SER A 572 1.25 -32.90 -2.23
C SER A 572 1.58 -32.28 -3.58
N THR A 573 1.45 -33.05 -4.65
CA THR A 573 1.89 -32.63 -5.99
C THR A 573 0.73 -32.62 -6.97
N VAL A 574 0.67 -31.57 -7.77
CA VAL A 574 -0.17 -31.43 -8.96
C VAL A 574 0.72 -31.46 -10.19
N SER A 575 0.43 -32.38 -11.12
CA SER A 575 1.09 -32.42 -12.41
C SER A 575 0.26 -31.64 -13.44
N VAL A 576 0.82 -30.56 -13.98
CA VAL A 576 0.15 -29.71 -14.98
C VAL A 576 0.10 -30.45 -16.31
N PRO A 577 -1.07 -30.61 -16.96
CA PRO A 577 -1.20 -31.34 -18.22
C PRO A 577 -0.47 -30.62 -19.37
N GLU A 578 -0.11 -31.38 -20.42
CA GLU A 578 0.55 -30.82 -21.61
C GLU A 578 -0.31 -29.82 -22.37
N SER A 579 -1.64 -29.89 -22.22
CA SER A 579 -2.57 -28.92 -22.80
C SER A 579 -2.40 -27.50 -22.23
N CYS A 580 -1.78 -27.35 -21.06
CA CYS A 580 -1.42 -26.04 -20.52
C CYS A 580 -0.16 -25.50 -21.23
N GLN A 581 -0.38 -24.57 -22.15
CA GLN A 581 0.63 -23.98 -23.02
C GLN A 581 1.10 -22.60 -22.52
N ILE A 582 1.22 -22.41 -21.19
CA ILE A 582 1.80 -21.19 -20.59
C ILE A 582 3.31 -21.36 -20.46
N THR A 583 4.05 -20.56 -21.21
CA THR A 583 5.51 -20.54 -21.19
C THR A 583 6.08 -19.42 -20.31
N HIS A 584 5.25 -18.44 -19.99
CA HIS A 584 5.60 -17.28 -19.15
C HIS A 584 4.43 -17.02 -18.19
N ILE A 585 4.62 -17.37 -16.96
CA ILE A 585 3.65 -17.14 -15.89
C ILE A 585 3.62 -15.64 -15.56
N GLU A 586 2.42 -15.09 -15.39
CA GLU A 586 2.20 -13.71 -14.95
C GLU A 586 1.61 -13.66 -13.54
N HIS A 587 0.79 -14.66 -13.19
CA HIS A 587 0.20 -14.81 -11.88
C HIS A 587 -0.17 -16.28 -11.63
N ILE A 588 -0.07 -16.68 -10.37
CA ILE A 588 -0.58 -17.97 -9.89
C ILE A 588 -1.57 -17.68 -8.77
N GLU A 589 -2.71 -18.39 -8.80
CA GLU A 589 -3.63 -18.48 -7.66
C GLU A 589 -3.57 -19.89 -7.09
N VAL A 590 -3.29 -20.00 -5.80
CA VAL A 590 -3.32 -21.27 -5.04
C VAL A 590 -4.47 -21.20 -4.06
N THR A 591 -5.49 -22.02 -4.26
CA THR A 591 -6.60 -22.13 -3.30
C THR A 591 -6.38 -23.32 -2.38
N LEU A 592 -6.55 -23.12 -1.08
CA LEU A 592 -6.22 -24.12 -0.07
C LEU A 592 -7.28 -24.20 1.03
N THR A 593 -7.57 -25.42 1.48
CA THR A 593 -8.40 -25.71 2.64
C THR A 593 -7.64 -26.55 3.67
N ALA A 594 -7.49 -26.02 4.86
CA ALA A 594 -7.00 -26.75 6.02
C ALA A 594 -8.12 -26.90 7.07
N SER A 595 -8.16 -28.04 7.75
CA SER A 595 -9.16 -28.36 8.74
C SER A 595 -8.54 -28.89 10.04
N ASN A 596 -9.35 -29.04 11.08
CA ASN A 596 -8.94 -29.75 12.28
C ASN A 596 -8.67 -31.25 12.02
N ALA A 597 -8.22 -31.98 13.03
CA ALA A 597 -7.78 -33.37 12.90
C ALA A 597 -8.89 -34.33 12.42
N ASP A 598 -10.15 -34.11 12.78
CA ASP A 598 -11.29 -34.95 12.34
C ASP A 598 -11.89 -34.50 11.00
N GLY A 599 -11.46 -33.34 10.51
CA GLY A 599 -11.88 -32.82 9.22
C GLY A 599 -13.22 -32.09 9.24
N SER A 600 -13.82 -31.82 10.39
CA SER A 600 -15.15 -31.23 10.51
C SER A 600 -15.19 -29.70 10.40
N ASP A 601 -14.18 -29.04 10.97
CA ASP A 601 -14.09 -27.58 11.08
C ASP A 601 -12.77 -27.05 10.49
N GLU A 602 -12.51 -25.75 10.59
CA GLU A 602 -11.22 -25.16 10.23
C GLU A 602 -10.06 -25.71 11.07
N HIS A 603 -8.84 -25.52 10.62
CA HIS A 603 -7.64 -25.80 11.40
C HIS A 603 -7.69 -25.05 12.73
N PRO A 604 -7.33 -25.64 13.86
CA PRO A 604 -7.42 -24.99 15.17
C PRO A 604 -6.73 -23.64 15.22
N SER A 605 -5.55 -23.53 14.60
CA SER A 605 -4.87 -22.28 14.37
C SER A 605 -4.09 -22.32 13.06
N ALA A 606 -4.61 -21.67 12.01
CA ALA A 606 -3.93 -21.62 10.71
C ALA A 606 -2.59 -20.88 10.73
N GLY A 607 -2.37 -20.03 11.76
CA GLY A 607 -1.10 -19.33 11.99
C GLY A 607 0.05 -20.22 12.45
N ASP A 608 -0.22 -21.47 12.79
CA ASP A 608 0.80 -22.44 13.17
C ASP A 608 1.51 -23.03 11.94
N LEU A 609 0.94 -22.82 10.75
CA LEU A 609 1.33 -23.51 9.54
C LEU A 609 2.43 -22.78 8.75
N HIS A 610 3.48 -23.52 8.43
CA HIS A 610 4.44 -23.15 7.40
C HIS A 610 4.05 -23.84 6.08
N ILE A 611 3.62 -23.07 5.10
CA ILE A 611 3.13 -23.56 3.81
C ILE A 611 3.97 -23.00 2.68
N THR A 612 4.43 -23.86 1.77
CA THR A 612 5.25 -23.47 0.63
C THR A 612 4.76 -24.12 -0.66
N LEU A 613 4.97 -23.43 -1.78
CA LEU A 613 4.76 -23.91 -3.14
C LEU A 613 6.08 -23.96 -3.88
N GLN A 614 6.43 -25.12 -4.47
CA GLN A 614 7.63 -25.28 -5.28
C GLN A 614 7.27 -25.54 -6.75
N SER A 615 7.94 -24.81 -7.64
CA SER A 615 7.81 -24.96 -9.09
C SER A 615 8.62 -26.15 -9.64
N PRO A 616 8.37 -26.58 -10.88
CA PRO A 616 9.20 -27.56 -11.59
C PRO A 616 10.67 -27.15 -11.72
N LEU A 617 10.97 -25.85 -11.66
CA LEU A 617 12.32 -25.28 -11.70
C LEU A 617 13.03 -25.30 -10.35
N GLY A 618 12.31 -25.70 -9.28
CA GLY A 618 12.83 -25.68 -7.92
C GLY A 618 12.67 -24.35 -7.19
N SER A 619 12.10 -23.32 -7.84
CA SER A 619 11.80 -22.05 -7.17
C SER A 619 10.71 -22.23 -6.13
N VAL A 620 10.87 -21.61 -4.96
CA VAL A 620 9.95 -21.73 -3.82
C VAL A 620 9.26 -20.40 -3.53
N SER A 621 7.96 -20.46 -3.30
CA SER A 621 7.12 -19.41 -2.73
C SER A 621 6.66 -19.83 -1.36
N THR A 622 6.95 -19.04 -0.33
CA THR A 622 6.38 -19.23 1.00
C THR A 622 5.02 -18.54 1.04
N LEU A 623 3.97 -19.33 1.24
CA LEU A 623 2.58 -18.86 1.26
C LEU A 623 2.15 -18.44 2.67
N SER A 624 2.60 -19.17 3.69
CA SER A 624 2.37 -18.88 5.10
C SER A 624 3.60 -19.22 5.92
N VAL A 625 3.79 -18.51 7.02
CA VAL A 625 4.83 -18.74 8.04
C VAL A 625 4.17 -18.80 9.41
N PRO A 626 4.81 -19.40 10.42
CA PRO A 626 4.31 -19.31 11.80
C PRO A 626 4.13 -17.86 12.22
N HIS A 627 2.93 -17.50 12.71
CA HIS A 627 2.58 -16.15 13.14
C HIS A 627 1.43 -16.17 14.15
N PRO A 628 1.36 -15.18 15.05
CA PRO A 628 0.23 -15.03 15.95
C PRO A 628 -0.93 -14.32 15.26
N CYS A 629 -2.16 -14.60 15.69
CA CYS A 629 -3.32 -13.80 15.35
C CYS A 629 -3.85 -13.02 16.54
N GLN A 630 -4.45 -11.88 16.28
CA GLN A 630 -5.05 -11.02 17.27
C GLN A 630 -6.58 -11.03 17.10
N LEU A 631 -7.29 -11.14 18.20
CA LEU A 631 -8.74 -11.08 18.24
C LEU A 631 -9.18 -9.88 19.08
N PRO A 632 -10.18 -9.11 18.64
CA PRO A 632 -10.75 -8.04 19.44
C PRO A 632 -11.50 -8.62 20.65
N THR A 633 -11.33 -7.99 21.80
CA THR A 633 -12.06 -8.30 23.02
C THR A 633 -13.27 -7.37 23.17
N ASP A 634 -14.22 -7.74 24.05
CA ASP A 634 -15.44 -6.94 24.30
C ASP A 634 -15.17 -5.50 24.76
N ASN A 635 -13.99 -5.24 25.33
CA ASN A 635 -13.57 -3.90 25.76
C ASN A 635 -12.73 -3.14 24.71
N GLY A 636 -12.62 -3.69 23.49
CA GLY A 636 -11.89 -3.08 22.38
C GLY A 636 -10.36 -3.27 22.42
N SER A 637 -9.81 -4.01 23.41
CA SER A 637 -8.41 -4.40 23.38
C SER A 637 -8.19 -5.62 22.47
N MET A 638 -6.97 -5.83 22.00
CA MET A 638 -6.59 -7.01 21.25
C MET A 638 -6.01 -8.08 22.17
N GLN A 639 -6.29 -9.34 21.90
CA GLN A 639 -5.70 -10.51 22.57
C GLN A 639 -5.24 -11.54 21.53
N ILE A 640 -4.25 -12.33 21.87
CA ILE A 640 -3.80 -13.44 21.03
C ILE A 640 -4.87 -14.53 21.04
N GLY A 641 -5.17 -15.05 19.88
CA GLY A 641 -6.16 -16.10 19.67
C GLY A 641 -5.82 -16.97 18.45
N PRO A 642 -6.65 -17.98 18.18
CA PRO A 642 -6.44 -18.87 17.04
C PRO A 642 -6.62 -18.10 15.72
N CYS A 643 -5.74 -18.37 14.76
CA CYS A 643 -5.84 -17.85 13.42
C CYS A 643 -6.90 -18.61 12.61
N GLN A 644 -7.72 -17.88 11.85
CA GLN A 644 -8.79 -18.43 11.02
C GLN A 644 -8.63 -18.00 9.56
N GLY A 645 -9.43 -18.60 8.65
CA GLY A 645 -9.60 -18.18 7.28
C GLY A 645 -9.00 -19.09 6.21
N LEU A 646 -8.40 -20.25 6.55
CA LEU A 646 -7.90 -21.21 5.56
C LEU A 646 -8.99 -22.16 5.03
N GLN A 647 -10.13 -21.61 4.63
CA GLN A 647 -11.21 -22.33 3.95
C GLN A 647 -11.37 -21.81 2.52
N ASN A 648 -10.94 -22.59 1.52
CA ASN A 648 -10.86 -22.15 0.12
C ASN A 648 -10.11 -20.80 -0.03
N TYR A 649 -9.08 -20.59 0.79
CA TYR A 649 -8.35 -19.33 0.79
C TYR A 649 -7.48 -19.17 -0.46
N PRO A 650 -7.58 -18.05 -1.20
CA PRO A 650 -6.85 -17.82 -2.45
C PRO A 650 -5.54 -17.08 -2.19
N PHE A 651 -4.42 -17.78 -2.19
CA PHE A 651 -3.10 -17.17 -2.21
C PHE A 651 -2.75 -16.72 -3.63
N GLY A 652 -2.50 -15.42 -3.83
CA GLY A 652 -1.92 -14.92 -5.06
C GLY A 652 -0.39 -14.96 -5.02
N VAL A 653 0.24 -15.38 -6.09
CA VAL A 653 1.70 -15.54 -6.16
C VAL A 653 2.27 -14.86 -7.40
N ARG A 654 3.21 -13.95 -7.19
CA ARG A 654 3.95 -13.21 -8.22
C ARG A 654 5.40 -13.69 -8.36
N ARG A 655 5.92 -14.39 -7.35
CA ARG A 655 7.30 -14.89 -7.28
C ARG A 655 7.77 -15.62 -8.53
N HIS A 656 6.86 -16.32 -9.22
CA HIS A 656 7.16 -17.10 -10.42
C HIS A 656 6.91 -16.34 -11.74
N LEU A 657 6.87 -14.99 -11.69
CA LEU A 657 6.71 -14.16 -12.88
C LEU A 657 7.75 -14.55 -13.94
N GLU A 658 7.31 -14.79 -15.17
CA GLU A 658 8.14 -15.21 -16.32
C GLU A 658 8.73 -16.62 -16.23
N GLU A 659 8.47 -17.40 -15.19
CA GLU A 659 8.79 -18.84 -15.20
C GLU A 659 7.83 -19.61 -16.13
N PRO A 660 8.26 -20.69 -16.77
CA PRO A 660 7.34 -21.59 -17.45
C PRO A 660 6.59 -22.51 -16.46
N VAL A 661 5.40 -22.97 -16.82
CA VAL A 661 4.65 -23.94 -15.99
C VAL A 661 5.30 -25.32 -15.93
N ALA A 662 6.28 -25.59 -16.79
CA ALA A 662 6.98 -26.86 -16.91
C ALA A 662 8.46 -26.67 -17.27
N GLN A 663 9.32 -27.58 -16.81
CA GLN A 663 10.73 -27.65 -17.19
C GLN A 663 11.00 -29.01 -17.86
N GLY A 664 11.06 -29.01 -19.19
CA GLY A 664 11.13 -30.24 -19.96
C GLY A 664 9.92 -31.14 -19.70
N SER A 665 10.16 -32.39 -19.28
CA SER A 665 9.10 -33.32 -18.86
C SER A 665 8.62 -33.11 -17.41
N ASN A 666 9.33 -32.32 -16.60
CA ASN A 666 8.88 -32.02 -15.25
C ASN A 666 7.78 -30.96 -15.27
N ARG A 667 6.58 -31.36 -14.84
CA ARG A 667 5.37 -30.53 -14.79
C ARG A 667 4.79 -30.45 -13.38
N ASN A 668 5.55 -30.90 -12.39
CA ASN A 668 5.09 -31.07 -11.02
C ASN A 668 5.24 -29.79 -10.20
N TRP A 669 4.13 -29.31 -9.70
CA TRP A 669 4.05 -28.25 -8.70
C TRP A 669 3.76 -28.90 -7.35
N THR A 670 4.56 -28.62 -6.35
CA THR A 670 4.50 -29.29 -5.05
C THR A 670 4.17 -28.31 -3.95
N LEU A 671 3.06 -28.56 -3.25
CA LEU A 671 2.73 -27.89 -1.99
C LEU A 671 3.36 -28.69 -0.84
N SER A 672 3.99 -27.98 0.10
CA SER A 672 4.47 -28.58 1.36
C SER A 672 3.87 -27.82 2.54
N ALA A 673 3.42 -28.54 3.57
CA ALA A 673 2.81 -27.96 4.76
C ALA A 673 3.34 -28.65 6.02
N THR A 674 3.72 -27.86 7.03
CA THR A 674 4.21 -28.31 8.33
C THR A 674 3.53 -27.50 9.41
N ASP A 675 3.08 -28.16 10.48
CA ASP A 675 2.64 -27.49 11.69
C ASP A 675 3.85 -27.22 12.59
N ARG A 676 4.01 -25.98 13.04
CA ARG A 676 5.16 -25.49 13.79
C ARG A 676 4.84 -25.22 15.26
N VAL A 677 3.63 -25.55 15.71
CA VAL A 677 3.21 -25.45 17.11
C VAL A 677 2.81 -26.82 17.63
N ALA A 678 3.34 -27.20 18.79
CA ALA A 678 3.04 -28.51 19.37
C ALA A 678 1.66 -28.51 20.05
N GLY A 679 0.91 -29.59 19.83
CA GLY A 679 -0.32 -29.92 20.55
C GLY A 679 -1.63 -29.58 19.81
N GLU A 680 -1.59 -28.98 18.65
CA GLU A 680 -2.75 -28.78 17.77
C GLU A 680 -2.48 -29.40 16.41
N THR A 681 -3.29 -30.35 16.01
CA THR A 681 -3.08 -31.07 14.74
C THR A 681 -4.21 -30.75 13.77
N GLY A 682 -3.85 -30.62 12.52
CA GLY A 682 -4.79 -30.37 11.44
C GLY A 682 -4.58 -31.27 10.23
N ARG A 683 -5.41 -31.06 9.22
CA ARG A 683 -5.36 -31.81 7.95
C ARG A 683 -5.38 -30.84 6.79
N LEU A 684 -4.57 -31.10 5.78
CA LEU A 684 -4.75 -30.53 4.45
C LEU A 684 -5.87 -31.29 3.75
N LYS A 685 -6.99 -30.66 3.50
CA LYS A 685 -8.15 -31.31 2.83
C LYS A 685 -7.95 -31.37 1.33
N ASP A 686 -7.73 -30.22 0.73
CA ASP A 686 -7.52 -30.07 -0.68
C ASP A 686 -6.78 -28.77 -0.99
N TRP A 687 -6.26 -28.69 -2.18
CA TRP A 687 -5.74 -27.47 -2.77
C TRP A 687 -5.85 -27.52 -4.27
N SER A 688 -5.86 -26.35 -4.88
CA SER A 688 -5.83 -26.19 -6.33
C SER A 688 -4.86 -25.12 -6.75
N ILE A 689 -4.43 -25.18 -8.01
CA ILE A 689 -3.53 -24.19 -8.60
C ILE A 689 -4.07 -23.77 -9.97
N THR A 690 -4.11 -22.45 -10.18
CA THR A 690 -4.48 -21.82 -11.44
C THR A 690 -3.36 -20.92 -11.92
N PHE A 691 -3.01 -21.07 -13.19
CA PHE A 691 -1.97 -20.27 -13.83
C PHE A 691 -2.56 -19.26 -14.81
N TYR A 692 -2.03 -18.06 -14.81
CA TYR A 692 -2.32 -17.01 -15.77
C TYR A 692 -1.01 -16.58 -16.44
N GLY A 693 -1.02 -16.42 -17.77
CA GLY A 693 0.20 -16.05 -18.47
C GLY A 693 0.07 -16.07 -20.00
N ARG A 694 1.16 -16.30 -20.69
CA ARG A 694 1.23 -16.36 -22.16
C ARG A 694 2.07 -17.51 -22.69
#